data_5f1bb4b9eee60af937d4190abc5be7e1
#
_entry.id   5f1bb4b9eee60af937d4190abc5be7e1
#
_cell.length_a   1.000
_cell.length_b   1.000
_cell.length_c   1.000
_cell.angle_alpha   90.00
_cell.angle_beta   90.00
_cell.angle_gamma   90.00
#
_symmetry.space_group_name_H-M   'P 1'
#
loop_
_entity.id
_entity.type
_entity.pdbx_description
1 polymer ?
#
loop_
_entity_poly.entity_id
_entity_poly.type
_entity_poly.pdbx_seq_one_letter_code
_entity_poly.pdbx_strand_id
1 'polypeptide(L)'
;MMHSTPQQLPQPARRRLAHSVLALLAVMAGASSLVAQEREGDAEQRRLALLEQWDSATPLNGGGNGVTFTKWLQAVGGMRASVRASVTVPQAQQWTSIGPRGLYGDNGFFGSLPQLDAGRVSALAFHPTDRFTMYVGTAAGGVWKSSNEGATWVPLTDTECSLTTGSIAIDPVNPDIVYVGTGEVSEVTAGCGMLRSTNGGASWTVYGADVFTQNAATAWPIYGVVVDRASAGTTSATTVVAATLRGIMRSTNSGQSWTVVTPALTFSDIVQHPTDANVMYAARVGVAGSAFPPGLWRSSDRGATWAAVTTFPVDSVQRMEIAVSRARPGSVWMVAGRPDQQLGGVWRWDDATSSRTTLDAIGPRLPEPNGRLNFGTQSGYNLMIAVDHADANIVYIGGVRAYRSTDGGATFREMAERIHVDWHAIAVDPDNPQRVLSGNDGGVFLSRDRGASWIALNAGLTTTLHYPGMSLHPTDPSGVLTGLQDNGTIITRNGMLQWNGVFGGDGSFTAIDPQSPTTYYVSSQRGNINRVNATTGQITRASIDTLQDLRRAFITPFVLDVTRPTRLYYGGSRLFRTDNQGTTWAPISPDLTRGTGVINAIAVAPTDSNVIYVGTTDGNVRSSRDYGITWLAPQTTLPARTMTDFAVKPTDPNTVVLTVGGSGSPHVYLSRDAGATWNDITGSLPDVTTQAVAWGPDNRLYVGNMFGVYESANEGRSWTRQPGMPTIRVTDLVYNARTNRLVAATYGRGIWAYDFATGAAVLRGDVNGDNQVDAADALLIQQALAGIQLPATVTLFPAADANCDGRMQVLDALLVLKHAVGENTGTCVGTRR
;
A
#
# COMPACT_ATOMS: atom_id res chain seq x y z
N MET A 1 29.75 25.95 -64.96
CA MET A 1 29.33 24.56 -64.99
C MET A 1 30.36 23.77 -64.26
N MET A 2 30.20 23.49 -62.95
CA MET A 2 30.93 22.46 -62.22
C MET A 2 30.01 22.00 -61.09
N HIS A 3 29.57 20.77 -61.20
CA HIS A 3 28.82 20.06 -60.16
C HIS A 3 29.79 19.62 -59.06
N SER A 4 29.53 20.00 -57.82
CA SER A 4 30.20 19.46 -56.63
C SER A 4 29.26 18.48 -55.96
N THR A 5 29.59 17.21 -56.02
CA THR A 5 29.01 16.09 -55.28
C THR A 5 29.43 16.16 -53.79
N PRO A 6 28.54 15.85 -52.82
CA PRO A 6 28.93 15.77 -51.43
C PRO A 6 29.69 14.46 -51.17
N GLN A 7 30.87 14.57 -50.54
CA GLN A 7 31.66 13.43 -50.06
C GLN A 7 30.95 12.70 -48.93
N GLN A 8 30.70 11.41 -49.11
CA GLN A 8 30.28 10.49 -48.10
C GLN A 8 31.47 10.13 -47.19
N LEU A 9 31.32 10.29 -45.91
CA LEU A 9 32.22 9.79 -44.90
C LEU A 9 32.29 8.25 -44.87
N PRO A 10 33.42 7.60 -44.64
CA PRO A 10 33.58 6.15 -44.73
C PRO A 10 32.85 5.42 -43.59
N GLN A 11 32.24 4.29 -43.94
CA GLN A 11 31.40 3.42 -43.05
C GLN A 11 31.99 3.03 -41.69
N PRO A 12 33.32 2.91 -41.42
CA PRO A 12 33.79 2.51 -40.10
C PRO A 12 33.61 3.58 -39.00
N ALA A 13 33.46 4.85 -39.36
CA ALA A 13 33.26 5.91 -38.35
C ALA A 13 31.82 5.93 -37.78
N ARG A 14 30.82 5.58 -38.57
CA ARG A 14 29.41 5.48 -38.14
C ARG A 14 29.16 4.32 -37.16
N ARG A 15 29.82 3.19 -37.36
CA ARG A 15 29.69 2.04 -36.43
C ARG A 15 30.34 2.31 -35.08
N ARG A 16 31.46 3.03 -35.02
CA ARG A 16 32.12 3.39 -33.73
C ARG A 16 31.27 4.41 -32.93
N LEU A 17 30.63 5.36 -33.60
CA LEU A 17 29.77 6.34 -32.91
C LEU A 17 28.49 5.68 -32.37
N ALA A 18 27.87 4.78 -33.16
CA ALA A 18 26.68 4.03 -32.73
C ALA A 18 26.97 3.09 -31.55
N HIS A 19 28.14 2.43 -31.53
CA HIS A 19 28.53 1.58 -30.40
C HIS A 19 28.91 2.39 -29.15
N SER A 20 29.46 3.57 -29.30
CA SER A 20 29.78 4.45 -28.17
C SER A 20 28.55 5.08 -27.56
N VAL A 21 27.53 5.42 -28.35
CA VAL A 21 26.25 5.94 -27.85
C VAL A 21 25.42 4.83 -27.21
N LEU A 22 25.41 3.62 -27.78
CA LEU A 22 24.74 2.45 -27.16
C LEU A 22 25.44 2.01 -25.87
N ALA A 23 26.78 2.06 -25.81
CA ALA A 23 27.52 1.79 -24.56
C ALA A 23 27.27 2.85 -23.50
N LEU A 24 27.14 4.13 -23.88
CA LEU A 24 26.84 5.20 -22.94
C LEU A 24 25.38 5.11 -22.43
N LEU A 25 24.44 4.73 -23.29
CA LEU A 25 23.04 4.49 -22.89
C LEU A 25 22.89 3.24 -22.02
N ALA A 26 23.65 2.18 -22.27
CA ALA A 26 23.69 1.00 -21.42
C ALA A 26 24.34 1.27 -20.05
N VAL A 27 25.38 2.11 -19.99
CA VAL A 27 26.01 2.55 -18.74
C VAL A 27 25.08 3.50 -17.97
N MET A 28 24.33 4.37 -18.66
CA MET A 28 23.35 5.26 -18.02
C MET A 28 22.12 4.48 -17.51
N ALA A 29 21.67 3.46 -18.24
CA ALA A 29 20.60 2.57 -17.75
C ALA A 29 21.06 1.66 -16.60
N GLY A 30 22.32 1.17 -16.65
CA GLY A 30 22.93 0.42 -15.56
C GLY A 30 23.20 1.28 -14.31
N ALA A 31 23.58 2.54 -14.48
CA ALA A 31 23.78 3.48 -13.37
C ALA A 31 22.46 3.89 -12.71
N SER A 32 21.36 3.97 -13.48
CA SER A 32 20.02 4.26 -12.93
C SER A 32 19.48 3.10 -12.10
N SER A 33 19.71 1.86 -12.51
CA SER A 33 19.34 0.68 -11.75
C SER A 33 20.23 0.46 -10.51
N LEU A 34 21.54 0.76 -10.59
CA LEU A 34 22.46 0.73 -9.44
C LEU A 34 22.14 1.82 -8.41
N VAL A 35 21.75 3.01 -8.84
CA VAL A 35 21.34 4.10 -7.93
C VAL A 35 19.98 3.79 -7.27
N ALA A 36 19.10 3.06 -7.92
CA ALA A 36 17.89 2.53 -7.29
C ALA A 36 18.25 1.42 -6.25
N GLN A 37 19.13 0.50 -6.60
CA GLN A 37 19.57 -0.58 -5.70
C GLN A 37 20.38 -0.09 -4.47
N GLU A 38 21.24 0.93 -4.60
CA GLU A 38 21.97 1.50 -3.45
C GLU A 38 21.04 2.23 -2.47
N ARG A 39 19.82 2.66 -2.91
CA ARG A 39 18.82 3.30 -2.05
C ARG A 39 17.85 2.32 -1.40
N GLU A 40 17.78 1.10 -1.87
CA GLU A 40 16.91 0.05 -1.32
C GLU A 40 17.51 -0.64 -0.07
N GLY A 41 18.79 -0.49 0.23
CA GLY A 41 19.41 -0.92 1.49
C GLY A 41 18.81 -0.31 2.76
N ASP A 42 17.83 0.55 2.58
CA ASP A 42 17.08 1.24 3.64
C ASP A 42 15.77 0.55 4.04
N ALA A 43 15.45 -0.65 3.55
CA ALA A 43 14.17 -1.30 3.91
C ALA A 43 14.03 -1.54 5.42
N GLU A 44 15.12 -1.88 6.10
CA GLU A 44 15.11 -1.98 7.56
C GLU A 44 15.04 -0.60 8.24
N GLN A 45 15.68 0.42 7.68
CA GLN A 45 15.53 1.80 8.16
C GLN A 45 14.16 2.35 7.77
N ARG A 46 13.59 1.93 6.63
CA ARG A 46 12.20 2.18 6.24
C ARG A 46 11.25 1.52 7.25
N ARG A 47 11.46 0.24 7.54
CA ARG A 47 10.71 -0.51 8.54
C ARG A 47 10.85 0.12 9.93
N LEU A 48 12.06 0.49 10.35
CA LEU A 48 12.29 1.16 11.63
C LEU A 48 11.72 2.58 11.64
N ALA A 49 11.84 3.35 10.57
CA ALA A 49 11.26 4.68 10.47
C ALA A 49 9.74 4.65 10.32
N LEU A 50 9.19 3.67 9.62
CA LEU A 50 7.75 3.40 9.59
C LEU A 50 7.29 2.84 10.92
N LEU A 51 8.04 1.98 11.57
CA LEU A 51 7.79 1.55 12.93
C LEU A 51 7.96 2.72 13.91
N GLU A 52 8.92 3.60 13.79
CA GLU A 52 9.04 4.80 14.63
C GLU A 52 7.95 5.83 14.34
N GLN A 53 7.60 6.09 13.08
CA GLN A 53 6.44 6.90 12.71
C GLN A 53 5.11 6.20 13.03
N TRP A 54 5.10 4.86 13.04
CA TRP A 54 3.91 4.04 13.19
C TRP A 54 3.81 3.36 14.54
N ASP A 55 4.92 3.10 15.26
CA ASP A 55 4.93 2.61 16.64
C ASP A 55 4.47 3.66 17.63
N SER A 56 4.79 4.92 17.38
CA SER A 56 4.11 6.00 18.08
C SER A 56 2.65 6.13 17.62
N ALA A 57 2.28 5.54 16.50
CA ALA A 57 0.99 5.67 15.83
C ALA A 57 0.12 4.41 15.88
N THR A 58 0.68 3.22 16.11
CA THR A 58 -0.14 2.01 16.29
C THR A 58 -0.30 1.68 17.78
N PRO A 59 -1.52 1.31 18.22
CA PRO A 59 -1.78 0.91 19.61
C PRO A 59 -1.03 -0.33 20.06
N LEU A 60 -0.20 -0.92 19.24
CA LEU A 60 0.14 -2.33 19.27
C LEU A 60 1.56 -2.62 19.73
N ASN A 61 2.44 -1.62 19.81
CA ASN A 61 3.78 -1.80 20.36
C ASN A 61 3.91 -1.17 21.74
N GLY A 62 4.13 -2.01 22.70
CA GLY A 62 4.02 -1.77 24.14
C GLY A 62 5.04 -0.81 24.76
N GLY A 63 5.00 0.45 24.36
CA GLY A 63 5.61 1.57 25.05
C GLY A 63 4.59 2.31 25.91
N GLY A 64 4.24 1.81 27.09
CA GLY A 64 3.52 2.49 28.15
C GLY A 64 2.13 3.05 27.82
N ASN A 65 1.07 2.46 28.37
CA ASN A 65 -0.34 2.85 28.30
C ASN A 65 -1.09 2.61 26.99
N GLY A 66 -0.81 1.52 26.28
CA GLY A 66 -1.54 1.11 25.07
C GLY A 66 -3.03 0.88 25.32
N VAL A 67 -3.85 1.22 24.32
CA VAL A 67 -5.24 0.73 24.21
C VAL A 67 -5.18 -0.79 24.23
N THR A 68 -5.92 -1.40 25.15
CA THR A 68 -6.05 -2.84 25.14
C THR A 68 -6.73 -3.26 23.84
N PHE A 69 -6.31 -4.36 23.24
CA PHE A 69 -6.95 -4.97 22.05
C PHE A 69 -8.48 -5.07 22.25
N THR A 70 -8.94 -5.24 23.47
CA THR A 70 -10.35 -5.19 23.85
C THR A 70 -11.00 -3.84 23.51
N LYS A 71 -10.34 -2.71 23.79
CA LYS A 71 -10.86 -1.38 23.41
C LYS A 71 -10.85 -1.19 21.90
N TRP A 72 -9.83 -1.70 21.20
CA TRP A 72 -9.78 -1.70 19.75
C TRP A 72 -10.91 -2.55 19.15
N LEU A 73 -11.14 -3.77 19.64
CA LEU A 73 -12.28 -4.60 19.24
C LEU A 73 -13.63 -3.94 19.57
N GLN A 74 -13.73 -3.24 20.70
CA GLN A 74 -14.94 -2.49 21.05
C GLN A 74 -15.16 -1.33 20.08
N ALA A 75 -14.09 -0.59 19.72
CA ALA A 75 -14.15 0.47 18.70
C ALA A 75 -14.57 -0.10 17.33
N VAL A 76 -13.98 -1.23 16.90
CA VAL A 76 -14.35 -1.95 15.68
C VAL A 76 -15.79 -2.47 15.77
N GLY A 77 -16.22 -3.01 16.90
CA GLY A 77 -17.59 -3.48 17.13
C GLY A 77 -18.61 -2.35 17.04
N GLY A 78 -18.32 -1.21 17.66
CA GLY A 78 -19.13 -0.01 17.57
C GLY A 78 -19.21 0.53 16.13
N MET A 79 -18.06 0.53 15.43
CA MET A 79 -18.00 0.92 14.02
C MET A 79 -18.82 -0.04 13.12
N ARG A 80 -18.70 -1.36 13.29
CA ARG A 80 -19.51 -2.35 12.53
C ARG A 80 -21.02 -2.14 12.74
N ALA A 81 -21.41 -1.83 13.97
CA ALA A 81 -22.81 -1.48 14.27
C ALA A 81 -23.24 -0.21 13.54
N SER A 82 -22.38 0.82 13.51
CA SER A 82 -22.67 2.07 12.80
C SER A 82 -22.70 1.89 11.28
N VAL A 83 -21.78 1.08 10.70
CA VAL A 83 -21.77 0.76 9.26
C VAL A 83 -23.04 -0.03 8.86
N ARG A 84 -23.49 -0.97 9.69
CA ARG A 84 -24.75 -1.73 9.46
C ARG A 84 -26.01 -0.89 9.67
N ALA A 85 -25.95 0.13 10.53
CA ALA A 85 -27.08 1.01 10.80
C ALA A 85 -27.24 2.14 9.76
N SER A 86 -26.22 2.42 8.94
CA SER A 86 -26.22 3.50 7.93
C SER A 86 -26.95 3.15 6.62
N VAL A 87 -28.04 2.41 6.68
CA VAL A 87 -28.69 1.73 5.54
C VAL A 87 -29.46 2.66 4.58
N THR A 88 -29.55 3.97 4.78
CA THR A 88 -30.33 4.84 3.90
C THR A 88 -29.78 6.27 3.77
N VAL A 89 -28.46 6.40 3.48
CA VAL A 89 -27.94 7.71 3.06
C VAL A 89 -28.10 7.84 1.55
N PRO A 90 -28.63 8.93 1.02
CA PRO A 90 -28.71 9.16 -0.42
C PRO A 90 -27.31 9.01 -1.05
N GLN A 91 -27.22 8.33 -2.17
CA GLN A 91 -25.94 8.03 -2.86
C GLN A 91 -25.13 9.28 -3.19
N ALA A 92 -25.77 10.42 -3.34
CA ALA A 92 -25.15 11.73 -3.57
C ALA A 92 -24.36 12.31 -2.38
N GLN A 93 -24.35 11.64 -1.23
CA GLN A 93 -23.65 12.06 -0.01
C GLN A 93 -22.84 10.91 0.59
N GLN A 94 -22.14 10.17 -0.24
CA GLN A 94 -21.27 9.07 0.19
C GLN A 94 -19.87 9.23 -0.40
N TRP A 95 -18.88 8.71 0.31
CA TRP A 95 -17.54 8.58 -0.21
C TRP A 95 -17.52 7.61 -1.39
N THR A 96 -16.87 8.02 -2.48
CA THR A 96 -16.70 7.21 -3.68
C THR A 96 -15.22 7.03 -3.99
N SER A 97 -14.82 5.80 -4.33
CA SER A 97 -13.44 5.54 -4.77
C SER A 97 -13.20 6.17 -6.13
N ILE A 98 -12.19 7.02 -6.21
CA ILE A 98 -11.75 7.64 -7.45
C ILE A 98 -10.47 7.02 -8.02
N GLY A 99 -10.04 5.90 -7.49
CA GLY A 99 -8.91 5.10 -7.98
C GLY A 99 -7.62 5.26 -7.16
N PRO A 100 -6.49 4.95 -7.75
CA PRO A 100 -6.30 4.36 -9.09
C PRO A 100 -6.89 2.95 -9.21
N ARG A 101 -7.36 2.61 -10.41
CA ARG A 101 -7.83 1.25 -10.77
C ARG A 101 -6.81 0.51 -11.63
N GLY A 102 -5.57 0.77 -11.41
CA GLY A 102 -4.38 0.41 -12.14
C GLY A 102 -3.57 1.65 -12.46
N LEU A 103 -2.27 1.53 -12.30
CA LEU A 103 -1.29 2.59 -12.54
C LEU A 103 -0.66 2.39 -13.91
N TYR A 104 -0.65 3.42 -14.72
CA TYR A 104 0.09 3.42 -15.98
C TYR A 104 1.51 3.93 -15.70
N GLY A 105 2.47 3.03 -15.64
CA GLY A 105 3.90 3.37 -15.54
C GLY A 105 4.44 3.80 -16.90
N ASP A 106 4.68 5.09 -17.11
CA ASP A 106 5.19 5.64 -18.37
C ASP A 106 6.68 6.06 -18.29
N ASN A 107 7.35 5.97 -17.16
CA ASN A 107 8.58 6.72 -16.96
C ASN A 107 9.89 5.93 -17.06
N GLY A 108 9.89 4.77 -17.72
CA GLY A 108 11.14 4.03 -17.95
C GLY A 108 11.81 3.51 -16.66
N PHE A 109 11.18 3.69 -15.49
CA PHE A 109 11.70 3.25 -14.21
C PHE A 109 11.48 1.73 -14.01
N PHE A 110 10.38 1.20 -14.58
CA PHE A 110 10.01 -0.23 -14.50
C PHE A 110 9.96 -0.93 -15.87
N GLY A 111 10.64 -0.39 -16.88
CA GLY A 111 10.68 -0.97 -18.23
C GLY A 111 9.71 -0.33 -19.22
N SER A 112 9.97 -0.53 -20.49
CA SER A 112 9.37 0.17 -21.65
C SER A 112 7.99 -0.33 -22.09
N LEU A 113 7.17 -0.92 -21.23
CA LEU A 113 5.80 -1.30 -21.55
C LEU A 113 4.83 -0.71 -20.51
N PRO A 114 3.66 -0.23 -20.95
CA PRO A 114 2.60 0.19 -20.05
C PRO A 114 2.09 -1.05 -19.30
N GLN A 115 2.58 -1.27 -18.10
CA GLN A 115 2.02 -2.25 -17.18
C GLN A 115 1.05 -1.54 -16.25
N LEU A 116 -0.05 -2.19 -15.95
CA LEU A 116 -0.97 -1.75 -14.91
C LEU A 116 -0.44 -2.28 -13.59
N ASP A 117 0.06 -1.39 -12.73
CA ASP A 117 0.41 -1.73 -11.37
C ASP A 117 -0.73 -1.39 -10.40
N ALA A 118 -0.68 -1.97 -9.19
CA ALA A 118 -1.59 -1.71 -8.08
C ALA A 118 -0.76 -1.55 -6.79
N GLY A 119 -1.30 -1.86 -5.62
CA GLY A 119 -0.54 -1.92 -4.38
C GLY A 119 -0.13 -3.34 -4.02
N ARG A 120 0.77 -3.47 -3.05
CA ARG A 120 1.40 -4.72 -2.62
C ARG A 120 0.42 -5.85 -2.35
N VAL A 121 0.71 -7.01 -2.96
CA VAL A 121 -0.01 -8.28 -2.78
C VAL A 121 0.86 -9.22 -1.94
N SER A 122 0.34 -9.62 -0.78
CA SER A 122 1.03 -10.43 0.23
C SER A 122 0.60 -11.89 0.28
N ALA A 123 -0.60 -12.22 -0.24
CA ALA A 123 -1.11 -13.59 -0.22
C ALA A 123 -1.92 -13.92 -1.48
N LEU A 124 -1.83 -15.16 -1.94
CA LEU A 124 -2.45 -15.65 -3.16
C LEU A 124 -3.09 -17.03 -2.94
N ALA A 125 -4.28 -17.26 -3.49
CA ALA A 125 -4.88 -18.59 -3.52
C ALA A 125 -5.67 -18.82 -4.81
N PHE A 126 -5.39 -19.93 -5.51
CA PHE A 126 -6.27 -20.48 -6.53
C PHE A 126 -7.44 -21.22 -5.88
N HIS A 127 -8.61 -21.09 -6.45
CA HIS A 127 -9.76 -21.91 -6.06
C HIS A 127 -9.50 -23.38 -6.47
N PRO A 128 -9.74 -24.36 -5.57
CA PRO A 128 -9.30 -25.75 -5.81
C PRO A 128 -10.04 -26.49 -6.93
N THR A 129 -11.21 -26.00 -7.37
CA THR A 129 -12.03 -26.69 -8.38
C THR A 129 -12.53 -25.75 -9.49
N ASP A 130 -12.44 -24.44 -9.33
CA ASP A 130 -12.83 -23.46 -10.34
C ASP A 130 -11.60 -22.67 -10.82
N ARG A 131 -11.14 -22.98 -12.01
CA ARG A 131 -9.95 -22.37 -12.61
C ARG A 131 -10.05 -20.85 -12.83
N PHE A 132 -11.26 -20.28 -12.85
CA PHE A 132 -11.49 -18.85 -13.08
C PHE A 132 -11.49 -18.05 -11.78
N THR A 133 -11.72 -18.73 -10.66
CA THR A 133 -11.77 -18.11 -9.36
C THR A 133 -10.41 -18.10 -8.67
N MET A 134 -10.03 -16.94 -8.17
CA MET A 134 -8.82 -16.72 -7.38
C MET A 134 -9.05 -15.66 -6.30
N TYR A 135 -8.26 -15.74 -5.24
CA TYR A 135 -8.25 -14.80 -4.13
C TYR A 135 -6.89 -14.15 -4.00
N VAL A 136 -6.89 -12.86 -3.69
CA VAL A 136 -5.69 -12.04 -3.50
C VAL A 136 -5.82 -11.33 -2.16
N GLY A 137 -4.82 -11.50 -1.31
CA GLY A 137 -4.67 -10.76 -0.06
C GLY A 137 -3.64 -9.65 -0.26
N THR A 138 -3.96 -8.45 0.19
CA THR A 138 -3.11 -7.28 0.03
C THR A 138 -2.58 -6.80 1.37
N ALA A 139 -1.49 -6.05 1.36
CA ALA A 139 -0.82 -5.59 2.57
C ALA A 139 -1.75 -4.81 3.51
N ALA A 140 -2.59 -3.94 2.95
CA ALA A 140 -3.49 -3.08 3.73
C ALA A 140 -4.86 -2.84 3.07
N GLY A 141 -5.14 -3.44 1.92
CA GLY A 141 -6.37 -3.22 1.14
C GLY A 141 -7.38 -4.36 1.23
N GLY A 142 -7.17 -5.33 2.11
CA GLY A 142 -8.07 -6.46 2.33
C GLY A 142 -7.90 -7.61 1.34
N VAL A 143 -8.87 -8.50 1.36
CA VAL A 143 -8.97 -9.66 0.47
C VAL A 143 -9.89 -9.35 -0.69
N TRP A 144 -9.46 -9.73 -1.89
CA TRP A 144 -10.19 -9.56 -3.12
C TRP A 144 -10.41 -10.90 -3.82
N LYS A 145 -11.55 -11.03 -4.47
CA LYS A 145 -11.92 -12.22 -5.26
C LYS A 145 -12.15 -11.85 -6.70
N SER A 146 -11.62 -12.65 -7.60
CA SER A 146 -12.02 -12.68 -9.00
C SER A 146 -12.68 -14.03 -9.30
N SER A 147 -13.75 -14.02 -10.09
CA SER A 147 -14.43 -15.23 -10.61
C SER A 147 -14.30 -15.31 -12.14
N ASN A 148 -13.40 -14.52 -12.74
CA ASN A 148 -13.20 -14.45 -14.20
C ASN A 148 -11.73 -14.25 -14.55
N GLU A 149 -10.85 -14.99 -13.85
CA GLU A 149 -9.40 -15.04 -14.09
C GLU A 149 -8.72 -13.66 -14.02
N GLY A 150 -9.15 -12.82 -13.07
CA GLY A 150 -8.56 -11.50 -12.82
C GLY A 150 -9.07 -10.39 -13.72
N ALA A 151 -10.07 -10.64 -14.60
CA ALA A 151 -10.65 -9.59 -15.43
C ALA A 151 -11.44 -8.56 -14.60
N THR A 152 -12.02 -8.97 -13.48
CA THR A 152 -12.65 -8.08 -12.50
C THR A 152 -12.41 -8.59 -11.08
N TRP A 153 -12.40 -7.65 -10.12
CA TRP A 153 -12.14 -7.93 -8.71
C TRP A 153 -13.25 -7.37 -7.82
N VAL A 154 -13.60 -8.13 -6.79
CA VAL A 154 -14.57 -7.73 -5.76
C VAL A 154 -13.88 -7.75 -4.40
N PRO A 155 -13.89 -6.65 -3.63
CA PRO A 155 -13.38 -6.63 -2.27
C PRO A 155 -14.30 -7.41 -1.35
N LEU A 156 -13.74 -8.22 -0.46
CA LEU A 156 -14.51 -9.11 0.42
C LEU A 156 -14.47 -8.71 1.90
N THR A 157 -13.54 -7.84 2.31
CA THR A 157 -13.27 -7.59 3.74
C THR A 157 -13.40 -6.13 4.15
N ASP A 158 -14.05 -5.28 3.35
CA ASP A 158 -14.16 -3.82 3.58
C ASP A 158 -14.73 -3.41 4.93
N THR A 159 -15.56 -4.27 5.53
CA THR A 159 -16.18 -4.03 6.84
C THR A 159 -15.56 -4.86 7.97
N GLU A 160 -14.46 -5.57 7.67
CA GLU A 160 -13.82 -6.44 8.65
C GLU A 160 -12.89 -5.68 9.59
N CYS A 161 -12.45 -6.35 10.65
CA CYS A 161 -11.64 -5.74 11.71
C CYS A 161 -10.22 -5.39 11.27
N SER A 162 -9.72 -5.99 10.20
CA SER A 162 -8.42 -5.69 9.60
C SER A 162 -8.48 -5.87 8.10
N LEU A 163 -7.83 -4.99 7.37
CA LEU A 163 -7.60 -5.11 5.93
C LEU A 163 -6.15 -5.56 5.62
N THR A 164 -5.35 -5.86 6.64
CA THR A 164 -4.01 -6.44 6.45
C THR A 164 -4.12 -7.96 6.34
N THR A 165 -3.46 -8.54 5.33
CA THR A 165 -3.54 -9.97 5.03
C THR A 165 -2.15 -10.61 5.09
N GLY A 166 -1.97 -11.61 5.94
CA GLY A 166 -0.76 -12.40 6.01
C GLY A 166 -0.83 -13.69 5.19
N SER A 167 -2.01 -14.35 5.19
CA SER A 167 -2.17 -15.61 4.46
C SER A 167 -3.63 -15.89 4.10
N ILE A 168 -3.84 -16.68 3.04
CA ILE A 168 -5.16 -17.16 2.60
C ILE A 168 -5.10 -18.68 2.42
N ALA A 169 -6.07 -19.41 3.00
CA ALA A 169 -6.23 -20.82 2.77
C ALA A 169 -7.70 -21.15 2.44
N ILE A 170 -7.91 -21.96 1.39
CA ILE A 170 -9.22 -22.42 0.95
C ILE A 170 -9.34 -23.89 1.33
N ASP A 171 -10.48 -24.28 1.87
CA ASP A 171 -10.75 -25.70 2.16
C ASP A 171 -10.80 -26.48 0.82
N PRO A 172 -9.93 -27.51 0.64
CA PRO A 172 -9.79 -28.19 -0.63
C PRO A 172 -10.98 -29.09 -1.00
N VAL A 173 -11.89 -29.35 -0.07
CA VAL A 173 -13.09 -30.17 -0.26
C VAL A 173 -14.35 -29.34 -0.35
N ASN A 174 -14.44 -28.28 0.47
CA ASN A 174 -15.54 -27.32 0.44
C ASN A 174 -14.99 -25.90 0.25
N PRO A 175 -14.82 -25.42 -0.99
CA PRO A 175 -14.20 -24.14 -1.28
C PRO A 175 -14.98 -22.91 -0.82
N ASP A 176 -16.22 -23.06 -0.38
CA ASP A 176 -16.96 -21.99 0.30
C ASP A 176 -16.36 -21.67 1.67
N ILE A 177 -15.56 -22.58 2.24
CA ILE A 177 -14.84 -22.33 3.49
C ILE A 177 -13.48 -21.72 3.16
N VAL A 178 -13.31 -20.45 3.52
CA VAL A 178 -12.08 -19.69 3.30
C VAL A 178 -11.57 -19.17 4.64
N TYR A 179 -10.28 -19.32 4.88
CA TYR A 179 -9.57 -18.80 6.05
C TYR A 179 -8.62 -17.69 5.61
N VAL A 180 -8.59 -16.59 6.37
CA VAL A 180 -7.66 -15.49 6.18
C VAL A 180 -6.94 -15.21 7.49
N GLY A 181 -5.64 -15.45 7.51
CA GLY A 181 -4.76 -14.98 8.56
C GLY A 181 -4.55 -13.48 8.42
N THR A 182 -5.04 -12.69 9.38
CA THR A 182 -4.88 -11.24 9.35
C THR A 182 -3.53 -10.80 9.91
N GLY A 183 -3.13 -9.56 9.59
CA GLY A 183 -1.80 -9.02 9.85
C GLY A 183 -0.88 -9.22 8.65
N GLU A 184 -0.13 -8.20 8.27
CA GLU A 184 0.80 -8.27 7.15
C GLU A 184 2.20 -8.58 7.68
N VAL A 185 2.91 -9.47 6.99
CA VAL A 185 4.14 -10.08 7.51
C VAL A 185 5.41 -9.33 7.14
N SER A 186 5.42 -8.60 6.03
CA SER A 186 6.61 -7.91 5.54
C SER A 186 6.95 -6.68 6.39
N GLU A 187 5.93 -5.93 6.83
CA GLU A 187 6.05 -4.79 7.73
C GLU A 187 5.58 -5.10 9.17
N VAL A 188 5.26 -6.37 9.43
CA VAL A 188 4.80 -6.85 10.75
C VAL A 188 3.62 -6.02 11.29
N THR A 189 2.66 -5.70 10.40
CA THR A 189 1.46 -4.97 10.82
C THR A 189 0.47 -5.89 11.54
N ALA A 190 -0.23 -5.32 12.49
CA ALA A 190 -1.16 -6.08 13.31
C ALA A 190 -2.38 -6.57 12.54
N GLY A 191 -2.85 -7.76 12.91
CA GLY A 191 -4.13 -8.31 12.50
C GLY A 191 -5.20 -8.24 13.58
N CYS A 192 -6.25 -9.04 13.43
CA CYS A 192 -7.32 -9.20 14.42
C CYS A 192 -7.67 -10.67 14.70
N GLY A 193 -6.78 -11.58 14.32
CA GLY A 193 -6.99 -13.02 14.43
C GLY A 193 -7.30 -13.67 13.08
N MET A 194 -8.03 -14.78 13.10
CA MET A 194 -8.42 -15.55 11.92
C MET A 194 -9.81 -15.13 11.44
N LEU A 195 -9.92 -14.63 10.22
CA LEU A 195 -11.20 -14.50 9.54
C LEU A 195 -11.57 -15.83 8.88
N ARG A 196 -12.81 -16.28 9.06
CA ARG A 196 -13.36 -17.43 8.37
C ARG A 196 -14.64 -17.09 7.66
N SER A 197 -14.76 -17.46 6.41
CA SER A 197 -15.98 -17.49 5.63
C SER A 197 -16.47 -18.93 5.47
N THR A 198 -17.78 -19.10 5.27
CA THR A 198 -18.42 -20.36 4.88
C THR A 198 -19.30 -20.20 3.63
N ASN A 199 -19.12 -19.10 2.90
CA ASN A 199 -19.88 -18.74 1.71
C ASN A 199 -18.99 -18.04 0.67
N GLY A 200 -17.76 -18.54 0.50
CA GLY A 200 -16.82 -18.07 -0.52
C GLY A 200 -16.35 -16.61 -0.35
N GLY A 201 -16.38 -16.10 0.89
CA GLY A 201 -15.98 -14.74 1.22
C GLY A 201 -17.10 -13.70 1.24
N ALA A 202 -18.37 -14.09 1.03
CA ALA A 202 -19.50 -13.15 1.06
C ALA A 202 -19.77 -12.60 2.48
N SER A 203 -19.38 -13.34 3.53
CA SER A 203 -19.39 -12.88 4.91
C SER A 203 -18.31 -13.57 5.74
N TRP A 204 -17.91 -12.93 6.82
CA TRP A 204 -16.79 -13.37 7.65
C TRP A 204 -17.13 -13.40 9.14
N THR A 205 -16.48 -14.31 9.84
CA THR A 205 -16.48 -14.38 11.31
C THR A 205 -15.04 -14.37 11.80
N VAL A 206 -14.74 -13.56 12.81
CA VAL A 206 -13.43 -13.51 13.47
C VAL A 206 -13.34 -14.58 14.53
N TYR A 207 -12.26 -15.35 14.52
CA TYR A 207 -11.96 -16.37 15.53
C TYR A 207 -10.56 -16.20 16.09
N GLY A 208 -10.35 -16.70 17.31
CA GLY A 208 -9.03 -16.75 17.94
C GLY A 208 -8.46 -15.40 18.31
N ALA A 209 -9.27 -14.34 18.35
CA ALA A 209 -8.80 -13.01 18.74
C ALA A 209 -8.09 -12.99 20.10
N ASP A 210 -8.50 -13.86 21.04
CA ASP A 210 -7.92 -14.04 22.36
C ASP A 210 -6.61 -14.84 22.36
N VAL A 211 -6.44 -15.74 21.40
CA VAL A 211 -5.27 -16.64 21.29
C VAL A 211 -4.17 -16.02 20.42
N PHE A 212 -4.54 -15.37 19.31
CA PHE A 212 -3.60 -14.68 18.44
C PHE A 212 -3.13 -13.34 19.01
N THR A 213 -3.72 -12.86 20.11
CA THR A 213 -3.30 -11.66 20.83
C THR A 213 -2.56 -12.00 22.10
N GLN A 214 -1.51 -11.25 22.41
CA GLN A 214 -0.87 -11.33 23.73
C GLN A 214 -1.06 -10.01 24.49
N ASN A 215 -1.47 -10.12 25.76
CA ASN A 215 -1.62 -9.00 26.69
C ASN A 215 -2.63 -7.94 26.28
N ALA A 216 -3.74 -8.33 25.66
CA ALA A 216 -4.83 -7.44 25.28
C ALA A 216 -4.43 -6.23 24.38
N ALA A 217 -3.20 -6.19 23.88
CA ALA A 217 -2.66 -5.02 23.19
C ALA A 217 -2.19 -5.27 21.74
N THR A 218 -1.89 -6.52 21.33
CA THR A 218 -1.34 -6.78 19.99
C THR A 218 -1.88 -8.07 19.41
N ALA A 219 -2.50 -8.00 18.24
CA ALA A 219 -2.77 -9.17 17.40
C ALA A 219 -1.59 -9.36 16.43
N TRP A 220 -0.93 -10.50 16.55
CA TRP A 220 0.23 -10.82 15.71
C TRP A 220 -0.19 -11.22 14.31
N PRO A 221 0.61 -10.92 13.28
CA PRO A 221 0.35 -11.43 11.95
C PRO A 221 0.39 -12.96 11.91
N ILE A 222 -0.49 -13.53 11.10
CA ILE A 222 -0.57 -14.96 10.82
C ILE A 222 0.13 -15.21 9.50
N TYR A 223 1.32 -15.80 9.55
CA TYR A 223 2.21 -15.96 8.43
C TYR A 223 1.77 -17.05 7.45
N GLY A 224 1.24 -18.16 7.94
CA GLY A 224 0.80 -19.27 7.12
C GLY A 224 -0.37 -20.00 7.74
N VAL A 225 -1.27 -20.51 6.90
CA VAL A 225 -2.44 -21.29 7.31
C VAL A 225 -2.53 -22.55 6.44
N VAL A 226 -2.68 -23.70 7.10
CA VAL A 226 -2.94 -24.99 6.47
C VAL A 226 -4.29 -25.51 6.89
N VAL A 227 -5.14 -25.83 5.92
CA VAL A 227 -6.36 -26.63 6.10
C VAL A 227 -6.00 -28.10 5.88
N ASP A 228 -6.09 -28.89 6.93
CA ASP A 228 -5.75 -30.31 6.84
C ASP A 228 -6.72 -31.06 5.93
N ARG A 229 -6.22 -31.52 4.79
CA ARG A 229 -7.03 -32.18 3.77
C ARG A 229 -7.67 -33.50 4.20
N ALA A 230 -7.19 -34.18 5.27
CA ALA A 230 -7.79 -35.39 5.78
C ALA A 230 -9.07 -35.14 6.59
N SER A 231 -9.27 -33.89 7.05
CA SER A 231 -10.47 -33.49 7.81
C SER A 231 -11.24 -32.35 7.16
N ALA A 232 -10.82 -31.92 5.97
CA ALA A 232 -11.44 -30.83 5.23
C ALA A 232 -12.91 -31.08 4.86
N GLY A 233 -13.62 -30.03 4.48
CA GLY A 233 -15.00 -30.10 3.96
C GLY A 233 -16.08 -29.83 5.00
N THR A 234 -15.75 -29.61 6.27
CA THR A 234 -16.76 -29.40 7.32
C THR A 234 -16.59 -28.05 8.02
N THR A 235 -17.71 -27.47 8.48
CA THR A 235 -17.71 -26.21 9.20
C THR A 235 -17.48 -26.35 10.71
N SER A 236 -17.31 -27.59 11.22
CA SER A 236 -17.25 -27.87 12.65
C SER A 236 -16.14 -28.83 13.11
N ALA A 237 -15.50 -29.56 12.17
CA ALA A 237 -14.52 -30.60 12.52
C ALA A 237 -13.23 -30.57 11.71
N THR A 238 -13.04 -29.60 10.78
CA THR A 238 -11.81 -29.46 10.03
C THR A 238 -10.66 -29.04 10.95
N THR A 239 -9.53 -29.72 10.84
CA THR A 239 -8.29 -29.31 11.48
C THR A 239 -7.66 -28.18 10.68
N VAL A 240 -7.32 -27.08 11.35
CA VAL A 240 -6.62 -25.93 10.75
C VAL A 240 -5.40 -25.63 11.61
N VAL A 241 -4.25 -25.39 10.96
CA VAL A 241 -2.98 -25.10 11.64
C VAL A 241 -2.43 -23.80 11.10
N ALA A 242 -1.95 -22.92 11.98
CA ALA A 242 -1.43 -21.61 11.64
C ALA A 242 -0.04 -21.36 12.22
N ALA A 243 0.87 -20.82 11.40
CA ALA A 243 2.19 -20.35 11.80
C ALA A 243 2.14 -18.87 12.20
N THR A 244 2.72 -18.53 13.35
CA THR A 244 2.69 -17.17 13.90
C THR A 244 4.01 -16.77 14.57
N LEU A 245 4.13 -15.52 14.98
CA LEU A 245 5.25 -15.03 15.79
C LEU A 245 5.32 -15.66 17.20
N ARG A 246 4.28 -16.37 17.65
CA ARG A 246 4.13 -16.88 19.00
C ARG A 246 3.96 -18.39 19.09
N GLY A 247 4.24 -19.08 18.03
CA GLY A 247 4.14 -20.52 17.96
C GLY A 247 3.25 -20.98 16.81
N ILE A 248 3.06 -22.29 16.75
CA ILE A 248 2.07 -22.91 15.89
C ILE A 248 0.78 -23.04 16.67
N MET A 249 -0.30 -22.56 16.08
CA MET A 249 -1.64 -22.64 16.60
C MET A 249 -2.43 -23.71 15.88
N ARG A 250 -3.20 -24.51 16.58
CA ARG A 250 -4.00 -25.61 16.02
C ARG A 250 -5.44 -25.53 16.47
N SER A 251 -6.35 -25.66 15.51
CA SER A 251 -7.78 -25.85 15.73
C SER A 251 -8.21 -27.24 15.24
N THR A 252 -9.16 -27.87 15.90
CA THR A 252 -9.79 -29.12 15.46
C THR A 252 -11.30 -28.97 15.21
N ASN A 253 -11.78 -27.74 15.24
CA ASN A 253 -13.19 -27.40 15.07
C ASN A 253 -13.38 -26.28 14.04
N SER A 254 -12.68 -26.42 12.92
CA SER A 254 -12.77 -25.48 11.77
C SER A 254 -12.44 -24.04 12.13
N GLY A 255 -11.44 -23.82 13.00
CA GLY A 255 -10.98 -22.51 13.39
C GLY A 255 -11.81 -21.80 14.48
N GLN A 256 -12.82 -22.45 15.05
CA GLN A 256 -13.68 -21.82 16.07
C GLN A 256 -12.95 -21.60 17.40
N SER A 257 -12.05 -22.51 17.76
CA SER A 257 -11.13 -22.33 18.89
C SER A 257 -9.74 -22.83 18.56
N TRP A 258 -8.74 -22.29 19.22
CA TRP A 258 -7.33 -22.52 18.92
C TRP A 258 -6.53 -22.86 20.16
N THR A 259 -5.53 -23.70 20.01
CA THR A 259 -4.55 -24.05 21.04
C THR A 259 -3.13 -23.85 20.51
N VAL A 260 -2.22 -23.39 21.35
CA VAL A 260 -0.79 -23.32 21.04
C VAL A 260 -0.19 -24.73 21.20
N VAL A 261 0.46 -25.25 20.16
CA VAL A 261 1.02 -26.62 20.13
C VAL A 261 2.55 -26.66 20.11
N THR A 262 3.20 -25.50 20.19
CA THR A 262 4.66 -25.36 20.33
C THR A 262 5.00 -24.37 21.42
N PRO A 263 6.26 -24.30 21.91
CA PRO A 263 6.71 -23.15 22.67
C PRO A 263 6.47 -21.84 21.91
N ALA A 264 6.51 -20.71 22.65
CA ALA A 264 6.35 -19.36 22.06
C ALA A 264 7.57 -18.99 21.19
N LEU A 265 7.62 -19.52 20.00
CA LEU A 265 8.67 -19.36 18.98
C LEU A 265 8.06 -18.78 17.73
N THR A 266 8.85 -18.05 16.95
CA THR A 266 8.41 -17.51 15.66
C THR A 266 8.51 -18.56 14.57
N PHE A 267 7.39 -18.77 13.86
CA PHE A 267 7.31 -19.58 12.64
C PHE A 267 6.82 -18.69 11.50
N SER A 268 7.57 -18.63 10.43
CA SER A 268 7.30 -17.76 9.27
C SER A 268 6.55 -18.44 8.14
N ASP A 269 6.45 -19.77 8.14
CA ASP A 269 5.67 -20.49 7.13
C ASP A 269 5.30 -21.90 7.63
N ILE A 270 4.28 -22.51 6.99
CA ILE A 270 3.80 -23.88 7.28
C ILE A 270 3.19 -24.51 6.04
N VAL A 271 3.51 -25.77 5.78
CA VAL A 271 2.95 -26.56 4.66
C VAL A 271 2.58 -27.96 5.09
N GLN A 272 1.58 -28.57 4.44
CA GLN A 272 1.24 -29.98 4.60
C GLN A 272 1.92 -30.81 3.54
N HIS A 273 2.49 -31.96 3.92
CA HIS A 273 3.10 -32.92 2.99
C HIS A 273 2.12 -33.29 1.87
N PRO A 274 2.52 -33.30 0.59
CA PRO A 274 1.58 -33.32 -0.53
C PRO A 274 0.79 -34.64 -0.69
N THR A 275 1.22 -35.75 -0.11
CA THR A 275 0.56 -37.06 -0.22
C THR A 275 0.25 -37.74 1.12
N ASP A 276 0.96 -37.39 2.21
CA ASP A 276 0.68 -37.90 3.56
C ASP A 276 0.09 -36.77 4.43
N ALA A 277 -1.19 -36.84 4.72
CA ALA A 277 -1.89 -35.85 5.50
C ALA A 277 -1.44 -35.75 6.97
N ASN A 278 -0.80 -36.78 7.51
CA ASN A 278 -0.30 -36.77 8.87
C ASN A 278 0.94 -35.87 9.02
N VAL A 279 1.68 -35.64 7.94
CA VAL A 279 2.95 -34.95 7.96
C VAL A 279 2.75 -33.46 7.60
N MET A 280 3.32 -32.60 8.42
CA MET A 280 3.39 -31.16 8.18
C MET A 280 4.80 -30.65 8.46
N TYR A 281 5.18 -29.57 7.79
CA TYR A 281 6.45 -28.91 7.98
C TYR A 281 6.22 -27.42 8.31
N ALA A 282 7.10 -26.86 9.16
CA ALA A 282 7.05 -25.46 9.52
C ALA A 282 8.45 -24.85 9.53
N ALA A 283 8.55 -23.59 9.10
CA ALA A 283 9.78 -22.82 9.06
C ALA A 283 9.93 -22.01 10.36
N ARG A 284 10.90 -22.41 11.21
CA ARG A 284 11.21 -21.70 12.46
C ARG A 284 12.33 -20.68 12.22
N VAL A 285 12.10 -19.42 12.59
CA VAL A 285 13.07 -18.34 12.49
C VAL A 285 13.62 -17.94 13.85
N GLY A 286 14.83 -17.42 13.93
CA GLY A 286 15.45 -17.00 15.20
C GLY A 286 16.97 -16.98 15.15
N VAL A 287 17.57 -16.90 16.34
CA VAL A 287 19.01 -16.76 16.53
C VAL A 287 19.68 -18.10 16.67
N ALA A 288 20.82 -18.30 16.03
CA ALA A 288 21.66 -19.48 16.20
C ALA A 288 22.12 -19.64 17.66
N GLY A 289 22.27 -20.88 18.11
CA GLY A 289 22.66 -21.18 19.48
C GLY A 289 21.56 -21.03 20.54
N SER A 290 20.32 -20.71 20.12
CA SER A 290 19.18 -20.75 21.03
C SER A 290 18.81 -22.20 21.41
N ALA A 291 18.11 -22.39 22.52
CA ALA A 291 17.65 -23.72 22.98
C ALA A 291 16.77 -24.42 21.94
N PHE A 292 16.13 -23.64 21.06
CA PHE A 292 15.37 -24.09 19.91
C PHE A 292 15.98 -23.44 18.67
N PRO A 293 16.87 -24.12 17.93
CA PRO A 293 17.54 -23.54 16.79
C PRO A 293 16.56 -23.21 15.65
N PRO A 294 16.84 -22.17 14.85
CA PRO A 294 16.08 -21.92 13.61
C PRO A 294 16.24 -23.07 12.63
N GLY A 295 15.29 -23.23 11.73
CA GLY A 295 15.30 -24.27 10.73
C GLY A 295 13.95 -24.94 10.48
N LEU A 296 13.99 -26.13 9.92
CA LEU A 296 12.81 -26.92 9.60
C LEU A 296 12.28 -27.64 10.85
N TRP A 297 10.99 -27.57 11.07
CA TRP A 297 10.26 -28.34 12.08
C TRP A 297 9.27 -29.27 11.37
N ARG A 298 9.02 -30.46 11.95
CA ARG A 298 8.18 -31.51 11.41
C ARG A 298 7.17 -32.01 12.43
N SER A 299 5.95 -32.19 11.97
CA SER A 299 4.90 -32.95 12.65
C SER A 299 4.62 -34.24 11.88
N SER A 300 4.23 -35.31 12.59
CA SER A 300 3.76 -36.58 12.02
C SER A 300 2.36 -36.99 12.48
N ASP A 301 1.64 -36.06 13.10
CA ASP A 301 0.33 -36.27 13.74
C ASP A 301 -0.65 -35.12 13.42
N ARG A 302 -0.60 -34.61 12.19
CA ARG A 302 -1.49 -33.55 11.69
C ARG A 302 -1.37 -32.26 12.48
N GLY A 303 -0.14 -31.90 12.86
CA GLY A 303 0.18 -30.67 13.57
C GLY A 303 -0.13 -30.68 15.06
N ALA A 304 -0.41 -31.85 15.68
CA ALA A 304 -0.65 -31.92 17.12
C ALA A 304 0.64 -31.77 17.95
N THR A 305 1.74 -32.37 17.45
CA THR A 305 3.06 -32.23 18.07
C THR A 305 4.10 -31.89 17.01
N TRP A 306 5.18 -31.23 17.43
CA TRP A 306 6.22 -30.72 16.55
C TRP A 306 7.62 -30.98 17.10
N ALA A 307 8.55 -31.35 16.24
CA ALA A 307 9.95 -31.53 16.57
C ALA A 307 10.85 -30.86 15.55
N ALA A 308 11.97 -30.32 16.01
CA ALA A 308 13.00 -29.75 15.12
C ALA A 308 13.68 -30.86 14.30
N VAL A 309 13.91 -30.62 13.03
CA VAL A 309 14.73 -31.46 12.17
C VAL A 309 16.18 -31.15 12.46
N THR A 310 16.83 -32.00 13.30
CA THR A 310 18.18 -31.75 13.84
C THR A 310 19.29 -31.81 12.79
N THR A 311 19.04 -32.43 11.62
CA THR A 311 19.99 -32.50 10.49
C THR A 311 19.96 -31.24 9.64
N PHE A 312 19.17 -30.25 10.01
CA PHE A 312 19.05 -28.97 9.33
C PHE A 312 19.56 -27.79 10.20
N PRO A 313 20.87 -27.70 10.49
CA PRO A 313 21.41 -26.55 11.16
C PRO A 313 21.44 -25.36 10.19
N VAL A 314 20.87 -24.27 10.59
CA VAL A 314 21.03 -22.98 9.94
C VAL A 314 21.59 -21.97 10.93
N ASP A 315 22.28 -20.98 10.42
CA ASP A 315 22.67 -19.81 11.19
C ASP A 315 21.43 -19.01 11.63
N SER A 316 21.60 -17.84 12.21
CA SER A 316 20.49 -16.98 12.53
C SER A 316 19.67 -16.67 11.28
N VAL A 317 18.33 -16.82 11.38
CA VAL A 317 17.37 -16.63 10.29
C VAL A 317 16.31 -15.65 10.73
N GLN A 318 16.08 -14.61 9.91
CA GLN A 318 15.04 -13.63 10.16
C GLN A 318 13.70 -14.02 9.50
N ARG A 319 13.75 -14.56 8.30
CA ARG A 319 12.60 -15.09 7.55
C ARG A 319 12.97 -16.36 6.82
N MET A 320 12.06 -17.32 6.72
CA MET A 320 12.23 -18.55 5.96
C MET A 320 10.89 -18.92 5.34
N GLU A 321 10.90 -19.27 4.06
CA GLU A 321 9.74 -19.77 3.34
C GLU A 321 10.03 -21.21 2.87
N ILE A 322 8.99 -22.05 2.85
CA ILE A 322 9.10 -23.48 2.53
C ILE A 322 8.08 -23.91 1.48
N ALA A 323 8.44 -24.84 0.63
CA ALA A 323 7.55 -25.37 -0.40
C ALA A 323 7.67 -26.90 -0.52
N VAL A 324 6.56 -27.54 -0.92
CA VAL A 324 6.46 -28.98 -1.20
C VAL A 324 5.86 -29.21 -2.58
N SER A 325 6.11 -30.36 -3.18
CA SER A 325 5.60 -30.71 -4.50
C SER A 325 5.11 -32.16 -4.56
N ARG A 326 3.96 -32.38 -5.25
CA ARG A 326 3.44 -33.72 -5.53
C ARG A 326 4.38 -34.55 -6.43
N ALA A 327 5.15 -33.87 -7.28
CA ALA A 327 6.12 -34.51 -8.16
C ALA A 327 7.31 -35.14 -7.39
N ARG A 328 7.58 -34.63 -6.15
CA ARG A 328 8.61 -35.18 -5.27
C ARG A 328 8.16 -35.08 -3.82
N PRO A 329 7.21 -35.92 -3.37
CA PRO A 329 6.47 -35.72 -2.13
C PRO A 329 7.34 -35.70 -0.87
N GLY A 330 8.42 -36.46 -0.81
CA GLY A 330 9.32 -36.54 0.33
C GLY A 330 10.35 -35.41 0.42
N SER A 331 10.23 -34.36 -0.37
CA SER A 331 11.18 -33.26 -0.33
C SER A 331 10.52 -31.94 0.09
N VAL A 332 11.28 -31.13 0.84
CA VAL A 332 10.91 -29.75 1.23
C VAL A 332 11.99 -28.81 0.69
N TRP A 333 11.58 -27.83 -0.08
CA TRP A 333 12.46 -26.75 -0.54
C TRP A 333 12.33 -25.56 0.41
N MET A 334 13.41 -24.85 0.61
CA MET A 334 13.49 -23.76 1.57
C MET A 334 14.35 -22.62 1.04
N VAL A 335 13.93 -21.39 1.31
CA VAL A 335 14.73 -20.18 1.14
C VAL A 335 14.71 -19.41 2.46
N ALA A 336 15.86 -18.86 2.87
CA ALA A 336 15.95 -18.13 4.12
C ALA A 336 16.72 -16.81 3.96
N GLY A 337 16.25 -15.79 4.69
CA GLY A 337 16.90 -14.51 4.87
C GLY A 337 17.62 -14.42 6.20
N ARG A 338 18.79 -13.77 6.22
CA ARG A 338 19.61 -13.53 7.40
C ARG A 338 19.18 -12.23 8.12
N PRO A 339 19.57 -12.05 9.38
CA PRO A 339 19.31 -10.80 10.12
C PRO A 339 19.92 -9.53 9.48
N ASP A 340 20.98 -9.70 8.66
CA ASP A 340 21.58 -8.60 7.89
C ASP A 340 20.86 -8.34 6.55
N GLN A 341 19.65 -8.86 6.39
CA GLN A 341 18.79 -8.74 5.21
C GLN A 341 19.32 -9.41 3.93
N GLN A 342 20.43 -10.14 4.02
CA GLN A 342 20.98 -10.88 2.88
C GLN A 342 20.32 -12.26 2.75
N LEU A 343 20.41 -12.85 1.57
CA LEU A 343 20.05 -14.25 1.37
C LEU A 343 20.92 -15.14 2.26
N GLY A 344 20.29 -15.96 3.08
CA GLY A 344 20.96 -16.97 3.93
C GLY A 344 21.28 -18.25 3.18
N GLY A 345 20.44 -18.61 2.23
CA GLY A 345 20.62 -19.77 1.37
C GLY A 345 19.32 -20.34 0.83
N VAL A 346 19.48 -21.28 -0.11
CA VAL A 346 18.39 -22.07 -0.70
C VAL A 346 18.75 -23.54 -0.54
N TRP A 347 17.83 -24.35 -0.04
CA TRP A 347 18.08 -25.77 0.23
C TRP A 347 16.89 -26.63 -0.17
N ARG A 348 17.18 -27.92 -0.35
CA ARG A 348 16.18 -28.97 -0.38
C ARG A 348 16.51 -29.98 0.71
N TRP A 349 15.55 -30.29 1.54
CA TRP A 349 15.62 -31.35 2.52
C TRP A 349 14.80 -32.54 2.04
N ASP A 350 15.32 -33.76 2.23
CA ASP A 350 14.70 -35.00 1.82
C ASP A 350 14.33 -35.83 3.06
N ASP A 351 13.03 -36.09 3.25
CA ASP A 351 12.46 -36.72 4.46
C ASP A 351 12.95 -38.19 4.60
N ALA A 352 13.02 -38.91 3.49
CA ALA A 352 13.38 -40.34 3.50
C ALA A 352 14.83 -40.59 3.92
N THR A 353 15.74 -39.68 3.56
CA THR A 353 17.17 -39.77 3.87
C THR A 353 17.61 -38.89 5.01
N SER A 354 16.72 -38.03 5.51
CA SER A 354 17.01 -36.97 6.48
C SER A 354 18.25 -36.15 6.09
N SER A 355 18.39 -35.87 4.79
CA SER A 355 19.55 -35.18 4.23
C SER A 355 19.18 -33.83 3.60
N ARG A 356 20.13 -32.91 3.68
CA ARG A 356 20.01 -31.55 3.11
C ARG A 356 20.91 -31.44 1.87
N THR A 357 20.35 -30.85 0.81
CA THR A 357 21.09 -30.44 -0.39
C THR A 357 21.08 -28.92 -0.47
N THR A 358 22.23 -28.28 -0.59
CA THR A 358 22.35 -26.84 -0.85
C THR A 358 22.11 -26.57 -2.33
N LEU A 359 21.25 -25.59 -2.66
CA LEU A 359 20.81 -25.30 -4.02
C LEU A 359 21.18 -23.86 -4.48
N ASP A 360 21.94 -23.14 -3.69
CA ASP A 360 22.35 -21.77 -3.98
C ASP A 360 23.53 -21.65 -4.97
N ALA A 361 23.81 -22.73 -5.73
CA ALA A 361 24.78 -22.69 -6.81
C ALA A 361 24.23 -21.93 -8.01
N ILE A 362 24.86 -20.81 -8.34
CA ILE A 362 24.46 -19.92 -9.43
C ILE A 362 24.95 -20.49 -10.77
N GLY A 363 24.05 -20.55 -11.74
CA GLY A 363 24.39 -20.87 -13.13
C GLY A 363 25.26 -19.80 -13.79
N PRO A 364 26.10 -20.12 -14.77
CA PRO A 364 27.18 -19.27 -15.31
C PRO A 364 26.70 -18.08 -16.15
N ARG A 365 25.47 -17.62 -16.04
CA ARG A 365 24.89 -16.57 -16.87
C ARG A 365 24.25 -15.39 -16.13
N LEU A 366 24.40 -15.27 -14.82
CA LEU A 366 24.03 -14.03 -14.16
C LEU A 366 25.20 -13.04 -14.22
N PRO A 367 24.97 -11.81 -14.65
CA PRO A 367 26.03 -10.81 -14.79
C PRO A 367 26.49 -10.21 -13.45
N GLU A 368 26.27 -10.88 -12.33
CA GLU A 368 26.65 -10.39 -11.01
C GLU A 368 28.13 -10.64 -10.70
N PRO A 369 28.84 -9.67 -10.13
CA PRO A 369 30.30 -9.75 -9.95
C PRO A 369 30.78 -10.93 -9.10
N ASN A 370 29.92 -11.53 -8.29
CA ASN A 370 30.29 -12.57 -7.34
C ASN A 370 29.63 -13.92 -7.60
N GLY A 371 28.92 -14.09 -8.71
CA GLY A 371 28.24 -15.33 -9.05
C GLY A 371 27.15 -15.79 -8.04
N ARG A 372 26.52 -14.91 -7.26
CA ARG A 372 25.45 -15.22 -6.30
C ARG A 372 24.11 -14.66 -6.74
N LEU A 373 22.99 -15.30 -6.29
CA LEU A 373 21.65 -14.80 -6.47
C LEU A 373 21.52 -13.42 -5.78
N ASN A 374 21.02 -12.43 -6.51
CA ASN A 374 20.81 -11.10 -5.96
C ASN A 374 19.36 -10.97 -5.44
N PHE A 375 19.20 -11.11 -4.12
CA PHE A 375 17.92 -10.88 -3.41
C PHE A 375 17.82 -9.46 -2.84
N GLY A 376 18.77 -8.57 -3.15
CA GLY A 376 18.90 -7.29 -2.48
C GLY A 376 19.27 -7.45 -1.00
N THR A 377 19.06 -6.39 -0.24
CA THR A 377 19.26 -6.35 1.22
C THR A 377 17.92 -6.27 1.95
N GLN A 378 16.94 -7.08 1.53
CA GLN A 378 15.56 -7.00 1.99
C GLN A 378 14.93 -8.37 2.27
N SER A 379 15.72 -9.41 2.54
CA SER A 379 15.21 -10.77 2.71
C SER A 379 14.27 -10.97 3.91
N GLY A 380 14.18 -10.00 4.80
CA GLY A 380 13.16 -9.93 5.84
C GLY A 380 11.84 -9.34 5.37
N TYR A 381 11.88 -8.48 4.36
CA TYR A 381 10.72 -7.80 3.78
C TYR A 381 10.06 -8.65 2.69
N ASN A 382 10.84 -9.09 1.69
CA ASN A 382 10.38 -9.86 0.57
C ASN A 382 11.14 -11.20 0.47
N LEU A 383 10.41 -12.28 0.49
CA LEU A 383 10.95 -13.64 0.35
C LEU A 383 9.82 -14.57 -0.08
N MET A 384 10.07 -15.39 -1.09
CA MET A 384 9.09 -16.40 -1.53
C MET A 384 9.76 -17.62 -2.15
N ILE A 385 9.09 -18.77 -2.07
CA ILE A 385 9.46 -20.00 -2.75
C ILE A 385 8.22 -20.78 -3.19
N ALA A 386 8.26 -21.40 -4.37
CA ALA A 386 7.29 -22.38 -4.80
C ALA A 386 7.95 -23.45 -5.65
N VAL A 387 7.32 -24.63 -5.75
CA VAL A 387 7.76 -25.73 -6.60
C VAL A 387 6.59 -26.22 -7.43
N ASP A 388 6.82 -26.46 -8.71
CA ASP A 388 5.80 -26.99 -9.62
C ASP A 388 5.32 -28.37 -9.16
N HIS A 389 3.99 -28.52 -9.15
CA HIS A 389 3.36 -29.73 -8.63
C HIS A 389 3.44 -30.95 -9.57
N ALA A 390 3.74 -30.74 -10.85
CA ALA A 390 3.91 -31.81 -11.86
C ALA A 390 5.38 -32.05 -12.21
N ASP A 391 6.29 -31.09 -11.98
CA ASP A 391 7.72 -31.24 -12.25
C ASP A 391 8.55 -30.56 -11.15
N ALA A 392 9.08 -31.34 -10.25
CA ALA A 392 9.90 -30.87 -9.13
C ALA A 392 11.26 -30.24 -9.55
N ASN A 393 11.62 -30.29 -10.82
CA ASN A 393 12.78 -29.58 -11.36
C ASN A 393 12.49 -28.08 -11.53
N ILE A 394 11.21 -27.69 -11.58
CA ILE A 394 10.83 -26.29 -11.69
C ILE A 394 10.64 -25.71 -10.28
N VAL A 395 11.57 -24.85 -9.88
CA VAL A 395 11.60 -24.18 -8.58
C VAL A 395 11.62 -22.69 -8.80
N TYR A 396 10.76 -21.96 -8.08
CA TYR A 396 10.67 -20.51 -8.08
C TYR A 396 11.15 -19.99 -6.73
N ILE A 397 12.00 -18.96 -6.74
CA ILE A 397 12.45 -18.24 -5.55
C ILE A 397 12.47 -16.74 -5.84
N GLY A 398 12.23 -15.92 -4.84
CA GLY A 398 12.26 -14.47 -5.01
C GLY A 398 12.49 -13.70 -3.72
N GLY A 399 12.95 -12.52 -3.93
CA GLY A 399 13.17 -11.41 -3.03
C GLY A 399 12.92 -10.13 -3.83
N VAL A 400 13.87 -9.18 -3.87
CA VAL A 400 13.79 -8.01 -4.77
C VAL A 400 13.59 -8.48 -6.22
N ARG A 401 14.32 -9.50 -6.63
CA ARG A 401 14.16 -10.15 -7.95
C ARG A 401 13.71 -11.60 -7.78
N ALA A 402 13.08 -12.13 -8.81
CA ALA A 402 12.61 -13.51 -8.81
C ALA A 402 13.35 -14.36 -9.83
N TYR A 403 13.57 -15.62 -9.48
CA TYR A 403 14.34 -16.58 -10.24
C TYR A 403 13.60 -17.89 -10.39
N ARG A 404 13.82 -18.57 -11.51
CA ARG A 404 13.31 -19.91 -11.79
C ARG A 404 14.44 -20.87 -12.10
N SER A 405 14.39 -22.04 -11.50
CA SER A 405 15.15 -23.24 -11.89
C SER A 405 14.32 -24.14 -12.78
N THR A 406 14.96 -24.91 -13.64
CA THR A 406 14.41 -26.03 -14.44
C THR A 406 15.19 -27.30 -14.25
N ASP A 407 16.08 -27.38 -13.28
CA ASP A 407 16.98 -28.49 -12.98
C ASP A 407 17.00 -28.87 -11.48
N GLY A 408 15.88 -28.62 -10.80
CA GLY A 408 15.70 -28.99 -9.39
C GLY A 408 16.38 -28.04 -8.41
N GLY A 409 16.76 -26.84 -8.85
CA GLY A 409 17.45 -25.84 -8.06
C GLY A 409 18.98 -25.87 -8.21
N ALA A 410 19.54 -26.68 -9.13
CA ALA A 410 20.98 -26.67 -9.38
C ALA A 410 21.44 -25.37 -10.05
N THR A 411 20.61 -24.79 -10.90
CA THR A 411 20.84 -23.46 -11.48
C THR A 411 19.55 -22.63 -11.47
N PHE A 412 19.68 -21.33 -11.37
CA PHE A 412 18.57 -20.39 -11.42
C PHE A 412 18.77 -19.34 -12.51
N ARG A 413 17.68 -18.91 -13.12
CA ARG A 413 17.64 -17.79 -14.07
C ARG A 413 16.62 -16.77 -13.61
N GLU A 414 16.96 -15.49 -13.73
CA GLU A 414 16.02 -14.42 -13.44
C GLU A 414 14.76 -14.54 -14.29
N MET A 415 13.61 -14.42 -13.65
CA MET A 415 12.32 -14.32 -14.30
C MET A 415 12.01 -12.85 -14.57
N ALA A 416 11.35 -12.58 -15.68
CA ALA A 416 10.64 -11.33 -15.94
C ALA A 416 11.36 -9.99 -15.63
N GLU A 417 12.04 -9.46 -16.63
CA GLU A 417 12.54 -8.07 -16.61
C GLU A 417 11.42 -6.99 -16.66
N ARG A 418 10.14 -7.38 -16.63
CA ARG A 418 9.02 -6.49 -17.01
C ARG A 418 7.85 -6.45 -16.05
N ILE A 419 7.97 -6.97 -14.84
CA ILE A 419 6.98 -6.81 -13.78
C ILE A 419 7.64 -6.18 -12.57
N HIS A 420 6.85 -5.65 -11.66
CA HIS A 420 7.35 -4.96 -10.48
C HIS A 420 8.28 -5.87 -9.66
N VAL A 421 9.30 -5.28 -9.07
CA VAL A 421 10.21 -5.94 -8.14
C VAL A 421 9.52 -6.25 -6.80
N ASP A 422 10.27 -6.75 -5.83
CA ASP A 422 9.84 -7.00 -4.45
C ASP A 422 8.71 -8.03 -4.36
N TRP A 423 9.10 -9.31 -4.53
CA TRP A 423 8.17 -10.42 -4.58
C TRP A 423 7.84 -10.95 -3.18
N HIS A 424 6.56 -10.97 -2.85
CA HIS A 424 6.05 -11.40 -1.55
C HIS A 424 5.36 -12.75 -1.58
N ALA A 425 4.70 -13.07 -2.69
CA ALA A 425 3.93 -14.29 -2.82
C ALA A 425 4.04 -14.88 -4.21
N ILE A 426 3.97 -16.21 -4.27
CA ILE A 426 3.87 -16.97 -5.51
C ILE A 426 2.96 -18.18 -5.28
N ALA A 427 2.07 -18.47 -6.20
CA ALA A 427 1.20 -19.63 -6.16
C ALA A 427 1.23 -20.37 -7.50
N VAL A 428 1.52 -21.65 -7.48
CA VAL A 428 1.38 -22.54 -8.65
C VAL A 428 -0.01 -23.15 -8.61
N ASP A 429 -0.76 -23.07 -9.71
CA ASP A 429 -2.08 -23.70 -9.81
C ASP A 429 -1.97 -25.23 -9.60
N PRO A 430 -2.66 -25.79 -8.60
CA PRO A 430 -2.52 -27.22 -8.26
C PRO A 430 -2.95 -28.18 -9.36
N ASP A 431 -3.86 -27.75 -10.25
CA ASP A 431 -4.39 -28.59 -11.33
C ASP A 431 -3.78 -28.26 -12.69
N ASN A 432 -3.24 -27.05 -12.85
CA ASN A 432 -2.55 -26.63 -14.06
C ASN A 432 -1.27 -25.84 -13.76
N PRO A 433 -0.13 -26.50 -13.55
CA PRO A 433 1.13 -25.85 -13.19
C PRO A 433 1.71 -24.88 -14.24
N GLN A 434 1.14 -24.82 -15.43
CA GLN A 434 1.47 -23.77 -16.40
C GLN A 434 1.03 -22.40 -15.88
N ARG A 435 -0.01 -22.36 -15.03
CA ARG A 435 -0.54 -21.15 -14.42
C ARG A 435 0.15 -20.88 -13.10
N VAL A 436 0.75 -19.71 -13.00
CA VAL A 436 1.46 -19.26 -11.81
C VAL A 436 1.01 -17.83 -11.51
N LEU A 437 0.58 -17.55 -10.29
CA LEU A 437 0.33 -16.20 -9.80
C LEU A 437 1.56 -15.67 -9.07
N SER A 438 1.87 -14.41 -9.28
CA SER A 438 2.85 -13.62 -8.52
C SER A 438 2.17 -12.48 -7.79
N GLY A 439 2.53 -12.27 -6.54
CA GLY A 439 2.20 -11.10 -5.74
C GLY A 439 3.48 -10.33 -5.41
N ASN A 440 3.52 -9.04 -5.76
CA ASN A 440 4.64 -8.16 -5.52
C ASN A 440 4.14 -6.74 -5.15
N ASP A 441 5.04 -5.76 -5.02
CA ASP A 441 4.67 -4.39 -4.64
C ASP A 441 3.90 -3.64 -5.75
N GLY A 442 3.91 -4.16 -6.97
CA GLY A 442 3.08 -3.67 -8.09
C GLY A 442 1.76 -4.42 -8.28
N GLY A 443 1.42 -5.39 -7.40
CA GLY A 443 0.12 -6.07 -7.46
C GLY A 443 0.19 -7.56 -7.82
N VAL A 444 -0.76 -8.04 -8.62
CA VAL A 444 -0.90 -9.44 -9.01
C VAL A 444 -0.68 -9.64 -10.50
N PHE A 445 0.09 -10.66 -10.84
CA PHE A 445 0.42 -11.03 -12.22
C PHE A 445 0.19 -12.53 -12.43
N LEU A 446 -0.26 -12.90 -13.62
CA LEU A 446 -0.48 -14.28 -14.04
C LEU A 446 0.50 -14.67 -15.15
N SER A 447 1.20 -15.78 -14.94
CA SER A 447 1.86 -16.53 -16.02
C SER A 447 0.99 -17.70 -16.47
N ARG A 448 1.03 -18.03 -17.75
CA ARG A 448 0.40 -19.23 -18.33
C ARG A 448 1.42 -20.20 -18.97
N ASP A 449 2.71 -19.95 -18.72
CA ASP A 449 3.85 -20.65 -19.28
C ASP A 449 4.95 -20.91 -18.23
N ARG A 450 4.52 -21.19 -16.98
CA ARG A 450 5.44 -21.49 -15.87
C ARG A 450 6.42 -20.35 -15.59
N GLY A 451 5.97 -19.10 -15.64
CA GLY A 451 6.77 -17.94 -15.31
C GLY A 451 7.72 -17.46 -16.41
N ALA A 452 7.56 -17.92 -17.66
CA ALA A 452 8.35 -17.41 -18.77
C ALA A 452 7.83 -16.06 -19.28
N SER A 453 6.53 -15.82 -19.20
CA SER A 453 5.90 -14.50 -19.45
C SER A 453 4.79 -14.21 -18.44
N TRP A 454 4.46 -12.93 -18.28
CA TRP A 454 3.53 -12.47 -17.27
C TRP A 454 2.55 -11.44 -17.83
N ILE A 455 1.32 -11.47 -17.36
CA ILE A 455 0.26 -10.49 -17.64
C ILE A 455 -0.22 -9.88 -16.32
N ALA A 456 -0.38 -8.57 -16.27
CA ALA A 456 -0.93 -7.87 -15.13
C ALA A 456 -2.44 -8.14 -15.00
N LEU A 457 -2.88 -8.46 -13.78
CA LEU A 457 -4.30 -8.63 -13.44
C LEU A 457 -4.83 -7.48 -12.56
N ASN A 458 -4.16 -6.35 -12.57
CA ASN A 458 -4.36 -5.24 -11.65
C ASN A 458 -5.54 -4.33 -12.00
N ALA A 459 -6.17 -4.53 -13.16
CA ALA A 459 -7.32 -3.74 -13.58
C ALA A 459 -8.48 -3.86 -12.57
N GLY A 460 -8.85 -2.75 -11.94
CA GLY A 460 -9.91 -2.70 -10.95
C GLY A 460 -9.47 -2.99 -9.51
N LEU A 461 -8.22 -3.40 -9.26
CA LEU A 461 -7.66 -3.46 -7.92
C LEU A 461 -7.31 -2.05 -7.43
N THR A 462 -8.06 -1.54 -6.47
CA THR A 462 -7.81 -0.25 -5.81
C THR A 462 -7.07 -0.49 -4.49
N THR A 463 -5.80 -0.86 -4.55
CA THR A 463 -5.04 -1.34 -3.39
C THR A 463 -3.78 -0.53 -3.11
N THR A 464 -3.60 0.61 -3.79
CA THR A 464 -2.44 1.47 -3.65
C THR A 464 -2.28 2.04 -2.24
N LEU A 465 -1.01 2.16 -1.81
CA LEU A 465 -0.59 2.56 -0.47
C LEU A 465 -0.15 4.03 -0.50
N HIS A 466 -1.06 4.96 -0.20
CA HIS A 466 -0.76 6.39 -0.26
C HIS A 466 -0.12 6.89 1.03
N TYR A 467 0.98 7.61 0.88
CA TYR A 467 1.58 8.39 1.96
C TYR A 467 0.88 9.76 2.12
N PRO A 468 1.08 10.48 3.24
CA PRO A 468 0.58 11.85 3.39
C PRO A 468 1.25 12.83 2.41
N GLY A 469 0.59 13.96 2.15
CA GLY A 469 1.09 15.04 1.31
C GLY A 469 0.52 15.05 -0.10
N MET A 470 -0.76 14.69 -0.25
CA MET A 470 -1.52 14.80 -1.49
C MET A 470 -1.80 16.26 -1.86
N SER A 471 -1.81 16.57 -3.15
CA SER A 471 -2.18 17.89 -3.67
C SER A 471 -3.31 17.79 -4.68
N LEU A 472 -4.27 18.72 -4.60
CA LEU A 472 -5.35 18.85 -5.56
C LEU A 472 -5.03 19.94 -6.59
N HIS A 473 -5.39 19.70 -7.85
CA HIS A 473 -5.22 20.68 -8.89
C HIS A 473 -6.15 21.89 -8.63
N PRO A 474 -5.66 23.12 -8.73
CA PRO A 474 -6.41 24.29 -8.28
C PRO A 474 -7.65 24.61 -9.13
N THR A 475 -7.73 24.15 -10.37
CA THR A 475 -8.82 24.43 -11.31
C THR A 475 -9.45 23.20 -11.95
N ASP A 476 -8.73 22.07 -11.99
CA ASP A 476 -9.26 20.80 -12.47
C ASP A 476 -9.83 20.01 -11.30
N PRO A 477 -11.16 19.81 -11.20
CA PRO A 477 -11.76 19.06 -10.09
C PRO A 477 -11.34 17.60 -10.02
N SER A 478 -10.83 17.05 -11.10
CA SER A 478 -10.36 15.67 -11.17
C SER A 478 -8.86 15.53 -10.92
N GLY A 479 -8.13 16.64 -10.92
CA GLY A 479 -6.68 16.64 -10.80
C GLY A 479 -6.21 16.34 -9.40
N VAL A 480 -5.53 15.20 -9.20
CA VAL A 480 -4.91 14.77 -7.94
C VAL A 480 -3.47 14.35 -8.21
N LEU A 481 -2.54 14.88 -7.42
CA LEU A 481 -1.13 14.48 -7.39
C LEU A 481 -0.83 13.90 -6.01
N THR A 482 -0.27 12.68 -5.95
CA THR A 482 -0.07 11.98 -4.69
C THR A 482 1.10 10.99 -4.76
N GLY A 483 1.78 10.79 -3.63
CA GLY A 483 2.86 9.83 -3.48
C GLY A 483 2.37 8.47 -2.97
N LEU A 484 3.06 7.42 -3.39
CA LEU A 484 2.76 6.03 -3.08
C LEU A 484 3.98 5.34 -2.51
N GLN A 485 3.79 4.47 -1.55
CA GLN A 485 4.81 3.49 -1.21
C GLN A 485 5.07 2.59 -2.42
N ASP A 486 6.33 2.34 -2.71
CA ASP A 486 6.88 1.44 -3.74
C ASP A 486 6.49 1.80 -5.19
N ASN A 487 5.46 2.63 -5.41
CA ASN A 487 4.87 2.93 -6.73
C ASN A 487 5.02 4.41 -7.17
N GLY A 488 5.97 5.12 -6.57
CA GLY A 488 6.34 6.48 -6.98
C GLY A 488 5.30 7.55 -6.69
N THR A 489 5.33 8.61 -7.49
CA THR A 489 4.35 9.70 -7.46
C THR A 489 3.49 9.64 -8.72
N ILE A 490 2.19 9.74 -8.55
CA ILE A 490 1.19 9.63 -9.62
C ILE A 490 0.32 10.87 -9.72
N ILE A 491 -0.19 11.12 -10.91
CA ILE A 491 -1.12 12.22 -11.18
C ILE A 491 -2.32 11.74 -12.02
N THR A 492 -3.50 12.28 -11.74
CA THR A 492 -4.64 12.23 -12.66
C THR A 492 -5.04 13.64 -13.11
N ARG A 493 -5.50 13.77 -14.35
CA ARG A 493 -5.93 15.05 -14.94
C ARG A 493 -7.28 14.95 -15.63
N ASN A 494 -7.74 13.74 -15.94
CA ASN A 494 -8.91 13.52 -16.80
C ASN A 494 -10.00 12.72 -16.08
N GLY A 495 -10.19 12.99 -14.78
CA GLY A 495 -11.12 12.18 -14.01
C GLY A 495 -10.53 10.79 -13.68
N MET A 496 -11.32 9.97 -13.10
CA MET A 496 -11.00 8.76 -12.36
C MET A 496 -10.38 7.58 -13.11
N LEU A 497 -10.15 7.68 -14.43
CA LEU A 497 -9.80 6.51 -15.23
C LEU A 497 -8.31 6.34 -15.51
N GLN A 498 -7.57 7.43 -15.53
CA GLN A 498 -6.15 7.38 -15.89
C GLN A 498 -5.27 8.04 -14.83
N TRP A 499 -4.41 7.23 -14.23
CA TRP A 499 -3.39 7.66 -13.29
C TRP A 499 -2.02 7.37 -13.86
N ASN A 500 -1.22 8.41 -14.04
CA ASN A 500 0.09 8.31 -14.67
C ASN A 500 1.20 8.53 -13.67
N GLY A 501 2.24 7.70 -13.72
CA GLY A 501 3.45 7.87 -12.96
C GLY A 501 4.22 9.12 -13.44
N VAL A 502 4.71 9.93 -12.50
CA VAL A 502 5.47 11.17 -12.81
C VAL A 502 6.83 11.22 -12.13
N PHE A 503 7.06 10.40 -11.11
CA PHE A 503 8.33 10.31 -10.41
C PHE A 503 8.44 8.97 -9.67
N GLY A 504 9.63 8.38 -9.60
CA GLY A 504 9.83 7.06 -9.00
C GLY A 504 10.27 7.10 -7.53
N GLY A 505 10.55 5.92 -6.97
CA GLY A 505 10.86 5.69 -5.56
C GLY A 505 9.61 5.58 -4.69
N ASP A 506 9.73 5.69 -3.36
CA ASP A 506 8.58 5.87 -2.48
C ASP A 506 8.11 7.31 -2.57
N GLY A 507 7.09 7.57 -3.39
CA GLY A 507 6.51 8.90 -3.51
C GLY A 507 5.93 9.36 -2.19
N SER A 508 6.18 10.61 -1.81
CA SER A 508 5.67 11.16 -0.55
C SER A 508 4.99 12.52 -0.77
N PHE A 509 5.35 13.54 -0.02
CA PHE A 509 4.71 14.85 -0.14
C PHE A 509 4.78 15.41 -1.57
N THR A 510 3.73 16.09 -1.97
CA THR A 510 3.59 16.76 -3.27
C THR A 510 3.09 18.20 -3.08
N ALA A 511 3.29 19.05 -4.08
CA ALA A 511 2.70 20.39 -4.12
C ALA A 511 2.50 20.84 -5.57
N ILE A 512 1.31 21.36 -5.89
CA ILE A 512 1.00 21.97 -7.19
C ILE A 512 1.04 23.49 -7.02
N ASP A 513 1.76 24.18 -7.90
CA ASP A 513 1.80 25.65 -7.92
C ASP A 513 0.42 26.19 -8.32
N PRO A 514 -0.32 26.89 -7.44
CA PRO A 514 -1.66 27.35 -7.74
C PRO A 514 -1.72 28.47 -8.78
N GLN A 515 -0.59 29.15 -9.05
CA GLN A 515 -0.48 30.22 -10.05
C GLN A 515 0.01 29.67 -11.39
N SER A 516 0.71 28.53 -11.39
CA SER A 516 1.21 27.84 -12.57
C SER A 516 1.04 26.32 -12.42
N PRO A 517 -0.18 25.78 -12.61
CA PRO A 517 -0.47 24.37 -12.29
C PRO A 517 0.25 23.34 -13.16
N THR A 518 0.96 23.78 -14.18
CA THR A 518 1.92 22.96 -14.96
C THR A 518 3.25 22.78 -14.24
N THR A 519 3.48 23.50 -13.14
CA THR A 519 4.64 23.35 -12.25
C THR A 519 4.17 22.65 -10.97
N TYR A 520 4.79 21.53 -10.65
CA TYR A 520 4.53 20.85 -9.39
C TYR A 520 5.82 20.27 -8.79
N TYR A 521 5.76 20.00 -7.51
CA TYR A 521 6.85 19.41 -6.74
C TYR A 521 6.44 18.01 -6.30
N VAL A 522 7.40 17.12 -6.36
CA VAL A 522 7.27 15.72 -5.94
C VAL A 522 8.45 15.37 -5.05
N SER A 523 8.25 14.48 -4.11
CA SER A 523 9.38 13.99 -3.31
C SER A 523 9.36 12.47 -3.24
N SER A 524 10.54 11.91 -3.00
CA SER A 524 10.73 10.52 -2.61
C SER A 524 11.39 10.45 -1.23
N GLN A 525 11.82 9.27 -0.85
CA GLN A 525 12.40 8.97 0.46
C GLN A 525 13.37 10.06 0.93
N ARG A 526 13.30 10.39 2.23
CA ARG A 526 14.20 11.37 2.90
C ARG A 526 14.16 12.75 2.27
N GLY A 527 13.00 13.14 1.70
CA GLY A 527 12.79 14.48 1.16
C GLY A 527 13.65 14.79 -0.06
N ASN A 528 13.85 13.82 -0.93
CA ASN A 528 14.42 14.05 -2.25
C ASN A 528 13.40 14.79 -3.13
N ILE A 529 13.35 16.12 -3.02
CA ILE A 529 12.37 16.98 -3.71
C ILE A 529 12.84 17.25 -5.14
N ASN A 530 11.91 17.18 -6.08
CA ASN A 530 12.10 17.55 -7.47
C ASN A 530 10.96 18.44 -7.95
N ARG A 531 11.27 19.44 -8.75
CA ARG A 531 10.33 20.28 -9.45
C ARG A 531 10.11 19.72 -10.84
N VAL A 532 8.86 19.55 -11.23
CA VAL A 532 8.44 19.00 -12.51
C VAL A 532 7.70 20.06 -13.31
N ASN A 533 8.06 20.23 -14.57
CA ASN A 533 7.28 20.97 -15.53
C ASN A 533 6.42 20.00 -16.34
N ALA A 534 5.12 20.00 -16.10
CA ALA A 534 4.20 19.06 -16.72
C ALA A 534 4.05 19.22 -18.24
N THR A 535 4.37 20.41 -18.79
CA THR A 535 4.29 20.67 -20.22
C THR A 535 5.47 20.07 -20.99
N THR A 536 6.66 20.17 -20.40
CA THR A 536 7.90 19.72 -21.05
C THR A 536 8.40 18.36 -20.55
N GLY A 537 7.85 17.85 -19.45
CA GLY A 537 8.36 16.67 -18.74
C GLY A 537 9.72 16.91 -18.03
N GLN A 538 10.20 18.14 -17.99
CA GLN A 538 11.48 18.44 -17.37
C GLN A 538 11.42 18.31 -15.85
N ILE A 539 12.31 17.49 -15.30
CA ILE A 539 12.50 17.32 -13.87
C ILE A 539 13.79 18.06 -13.45
N THR A 540 13.66 18.93 -12.45
CA THR A 540 14.76 19.71 -11.90
C THR A 540 14.88 19.42 -10.41
N ARG A 541 16.06 19.03 -9.94
CA ARG A 541 16.29 18.78 -8.53
C ARG A 541 16.08 20.04 -7.70
N ALA A 542 15.33 19.92 -6.63
CA ALA A 542 15.02 20.98 -5.69
C ALA A 542 15.34 20.58 -4.22
N SER A 543 16.14 19.52 -4.03
CA SER A 543 16.47 18.94 -2.72
C SER A 543 17.57 19.68 -1.98
N ILE A 544 17.60 19.52 -0.66
CA ILE A 544 18.62 20.01 0.27
C ILE A 544 19.72 18.95 0.44
N ASP A 545 20.72 18.88 -0.43
CA ASP A 545 21.77 17.87 -0.30
C ASP A 545 23.05 18.33 0.41
N THR A 546 23.22 19.65 0.54
CA THR A 546 24.49 20.25 0.95
C THR A 546 24.56 20.57 2.45
N LEU A 547 23.48 20.39 3.20
CA LEU A 547 23.46 20.74 4.62
C LEU A 547 23.89 19.55 5.46
N GLN A 548 25.02 19.70 6.16
CA GLN A 548 25.46 18.79 7.20
C GLN A 548 24.50 18.87 8.38
N ASP A 549 24.25 17.73 9.05
CA ASP A 549 23.37 17.61 10.22
C ASP A 549 21.86 17.69 9.94
N LEU A 550 21.39 16.92 8.94
CA LEU A 550 19.98 16.78 8.64
C LEU A 550 19.41 15.50 9.24
N ARG A 551 18.96 15.54 10.50
CA ARG A 551 17.97 14.57 10.97
C ARG A 551 16.67 14.82 10.19
N ARG A 552 16.16 13.79 9.53
CA ARG A 552 14.95 13.87 8.71
C ARG A 552 14.20 12.53 8.71
N ALA A 553 12.88 12.59 8.59
CA ALA A 553 12.06 11.41 8.46
C ALA A 553 12.29 10.69 7.12
N PHE A 554 11.94 9.42 7.05
CA PHE A 554 11.85 8.70 5.78
C PHE A 554 10.84 9.39 4.85
N ILE A 555 9.63 9.65 5.35
CA ILE A 555 8.65 10.52 4.70
C ILE A 555 8.83 11.93 5.26
N THR A 556 9.63 12.74 4.59
CA THR A 556 9.99 14.08 5.05
C THR A 556 8.98 15.11 4.54
N PRO A 557 8.34 15.89 5.41
CA PRO A 557 7.36 16.88 4.98
C PRO A 557 8.01 18.07 4.30
N PHE A 558 7.38 18.52 3.22
CA PHE A 558 7.59 19.84 2.65
C PHE A 558 6.25 20.47 2.28
N VAL A 559 6.16 21.79 2.32
CA VAL A 559 4.97 22.53 1.92
C VAL A 559 5.32 23.73 1.05
N LEU A 560 4.41 24.05 0.12
CA LEU A 560 4.49 25.23 -0.75
C LEU A 560 3.72 26.38 -0.10
N ASP A 561 4.30 27.58 -0.08
CA ASP A 561 3.58 28.78 0.26
C ASP A 561 2.64 29.17 -0.91
N VAL A 562 1.34 28.94 -0.73
CA VAL A 562 0.34 29.16 -1.78
C VAL A 562 0.21 30.64 -2.17
N THR A 563 0.62 31.57 -1.30
CA THR A 563 0.61 33.02 -1.57
C THR A 563 1.87 33.45 -2.33
N ARG A 564 2.94 32.67 -2.21
CA ARG A 564 4.24 32.90 -2.87
C ARG A 564 4.82 31.58 -3.39
N PRO A 565 4.41 31.05 -4.55
CA PRO A 565 4.81 29.70 -5.03
C PRO A 565 6.30 29.53 -5.37
N THR A 566 7.12 30.57 -5.25
CA THR A 566 8.59 30.41 -5.29
C THR A 566 9.17 29.96 -3.95
N ARG A 567 8.36 29.98 -2.90
CA ARG A 567 8.75 29.61 -1.53
C ARG A 567 8.25 28.24 -1.16
N LEU A 568 9.18 27.42 -0.63
CA LEU A 568 8.87 26.14 0.01
C LEU A 568 9.53 26.08 1.39
N TYR A 569 8.92 25.28 2.24
CA TYR A 569 9.43 24.91 3.56
C TYR A 569 9.70 23.43 3.60
N TYR A 570 10.74 23.01 4.31
CA TYR A 570 11.19 21.62 4.43
C TYR A 570 11.50 21.29 5.89
N GLY A 571 11.00 20.15 6.38
CA GLY A 571 11.14 19.72 7.76
C GLY A 571 12.27 18.70 7.96
N GLY A 572 13.29 19.10 8.73
CA GLY A 572 14.26 18.18 9.33
C GLY A 572 14.13 18.20 10.84
N SER A 573 15.26 18.26 11.58
CA SER A 573 15.25 18.71 12.99
C SER A 573 14.99 20.22 13.10
N ARG A 574 15.29 20.94 12.04
CA ARG A 574 15.03 22.37 11.83
C ARG A 574 14.08 22.56 10.67
N LEU A 575 13.44 23.72 10.62
CA LEU A 575 12.70 24.16 9.45
C LEU A 575 13.64 24.91 8.49
N PHE A 576 13.62 24.47 7.23
CA PHE A 576 14.38 25.11 6.14
C PHE A 576 13.42 25.81 5.18
N ARG A 577 13.89 26.86 4.53
CA ARG A 577 13.13 27.62 3.55
C ARG A 577 13.96 27.87 2.29
N THR A 578 13.32 27.79 1.14
CA THR A 578 13.76 28.36 -0.13
C THR A 578 12.79 29.47 -0.56
N ASP A 579 13.32 30.49 -1.22
CA ASP A 579 12.53 31.56 -1.85
C ASP A 579 12.68 31.57 -3.38
N ASN A 580 13.39 30.54 -3.93
CA ASN A 580 13.73 30.42 -5.34
C ASN A 580 13.50 29.02 -5.91
N GLN A 581 12.35 28.43 -5.55
CA GLN A 581 11.86 27.15 -6.09
C GLN A 581 12.84 25.96 -5.85
N GLY A 582 13.52 25.96 -4.70
CA GLY A 582 14.44 24.88 -4.31
C GLY A 582 15.85 24.99 -4.85
N THR A 583 16.22 26.12 -5.51
CA THR A 583 17.58 26.33 -5.99
C THR A 583 18.58 26.50 -4.84
N THR A 584 18.19 27.21 -3.80
CA THR A 584 18.96 27.33 -2.55
C THR A 584 18.04 27.24 -1.34
N TRP A 585 18.57 26.72 -0.24
CA TRP A 585 17.84 26.55 1.01
C TRP A 585 18.63 27.16 2.18
N ALA A 586 17.91 27.67 3.15
CA ALA A 586 18.46 28.19 4.40
C ALA A 586 17.67 27.69 5.60
N PRO A 587 18.32 27.34 6.72
CA PRO A 587 17.62 27.10 7.97
C PRO A 587 17.03 28.42 8.50
N ILE A 588 15.75 28.38 8.89
CA ILE A 588 15.03 29.53 9.45
C ILE A 588 14.61 29.30 10.90
N SER A 589 15.03 28.19 11.51
CA SER A 589 14.75 27.89 12.90
C SER A 589 15.95 27.27 13.61
N PRO A 590 15.99 27.30 14.95
CA PRO A 590 16.80 26.38 15.75
C PRO A 590 16.27 24.95 15.57
N ASP A 591 16.84 23.97 16.29
CA ASP A 591 16.23 22.64 16.44
C ASP A 591 14.85 22.82 17.11
N LEU A 592 13.79 22.39 16.44
CA LEU A 592 12.41 22.51 16.92
C LEU A 592 11.91 21.26 17.62
N THR A 593 12.75 20.24 17.76
CA THR A 593 12.42 18.96 18.39
C THR A 593 12.68 18.98 19.89
N ARG A 594 12.37 17.88 20.57
CA ARG A 594 12.77 17.65 21.98
C ARG A 594 14.12 16.93 22.10
N GLY A 595 14.89 16.85 21.00
CA GLY A 595 16.27 16.34 20.98
C GLY A 595 16.51 15.18 20.00
N THR A 596 15.62 14.22 19.88
CA THR A 596 15.79 13.04 18.99
C THR A 596 14.81 13.00 17.82
N GLY A 597 13.71 13.74 17.90
CA GLY A 597 12.67 13.76 16.89
C GLY A 597 13.05 14.49 15.60
N VAL A 598 12.12 14.48 14.68
CA VAL A 598 12.14 15.24 13.42
C VAL A 598 10.81 15.94 13.21
N ILE A 599 10.77 16.95 12.39
CA ILE A 599 9.53 17.59 11.96
C ILE A 599 8.72 16.58 11.11
N ASN A 600 7.47 16.39 11.48
CA ASN A 600 6.55 15.47 10.83
C ASN A 600 5.36 16.19 10.16
N ALA A 601 4.99 17.37 10.68
CA ALA A 601 3.90 18.16 10.13
C ALA A 601 4.31 19.62 10.02
N ILE A 602 3.95 20.27 8.91
CA ILE A 602 4.17 21.70 8.65
C ILE A 602 2.89 22.27 8.05
N ALA A 603 2.43 23.41 8.56
CA ALA A 603 1.39 24.17 7.92
C ALA A 603 1.76 25.65 7.84
N VAL A 604 1.50 26.27 6.68
CA VAL A 604 1.59 27.71 6.46
C VAL A 604 0.17 28.24 6.30
N ALA A 605 -0.17 29.31 7.03
CA ALA A 605 -1.52 29.82 6.95
C ALA A 605 -1.81 30.38 5.55
N PRO A 606 -2.91 29.96 4.91
CA PRO A 606 -3.18 30.28 3.50
C PRO A 606 -3.55 31.76 3.25
N THR A 607 -3.91 32.50 4.30
CA THR A 607 -4.24 33.93 4.22
C THR A 607 -3.16 34.84 4.78
N ASP A 608 -2.17 34.28 5.51
CA ASP A 608 -1.04 35.03 6.07
C ASP A 608 0.18 34.12 6.23
N SER A 609 1.05 34.08 5.26
CA SER A 609 2.25 33.24 5.27
C SER A 609 3.32 33.63 6.31
N ASN A 610 3.08 34.70 7.10
CA ASN A 610 3.87 34.97 8.32
C ASN A 610 3.65 33.89 9.37
N VAL A 611 2.47 33.25 9.37
CA VAL A 611 2.06 32.29 10.39
C VAL A 611 2.40 30.87 9.93
N ILE A 612 3.29 30.21 10.67
CA ILE A 612 3.78 28.87 10.39
C ILE A 612 3.60 28.01 11.64
N TYR A 613 3.12 26.77 11.44
CA TYR A 613 2.99 25.76 12.48
C TYR A 613 3.89 24.56 12.15
N VAL A 614 4.54 24.02 13.17
CA VAL A 614 5.44 22.85 13.06
C VAL A 614 5.14 21.88 14.19
N GLY A 615 4.97 20.61 13.85
CA GLY A 615 4.81 19.50 14.76
C GLY A 615 5.89 18.43 14.55
N THR A 616 6.34 17.79 15.62
CA THR A 616 7.45 16.84 15.58
C THR A 616 7.03 15.43 15.99
N THR A 617 7.86 14.44 15.64
CA THR A 617 7.64 13.03 16.03
C THR A 617 7.76 12.80 17.55
N ASP A 618 8.53 13.64 18.24
CA ASP A 618 8.73 13.55 19.71
C ASP A 618 7.78 14.47 20.50
N GLY A 619 6.69 14.92 19.87
CA GLY A 619 5.59 15.59 20.55
C GLY A 619 5.80 17.08 20.81
N ASN A 620 6.66 17.74 20.07
CA ASN A 620 6.79 19.19 20.19
C ASN A 620 5.93 19.92 19.16
N VAL A 621 5.32 21.03 19.56
CA VAL A 621 4.61 21.94 18.68
C VAL A 621 5.19 23.35 18.83
N ARG A 622 5.49 23.97 17.70
CA ARG A 622 6.03 25.33 17.65
C ARG A 622 5.31 26.13 16.57
N SER A 623 5.14 27.40 16.79
CA SER A 623 4.60 28.30 15.78
C SER A 623 5.40 29.59 15.69
N SER A 624 5.34 30.19 14.52
CA SER A 624 5.94 31.51 14.23
C SER A 624 4.87 32.43 13.66
N ARG A 625 4.99 33.75 13.85
CA ARG A 625 4.12 34.78 13.28
C ARG A 625 4.91 35.81 12.44
N ASP A 626 6.15 35.52 12.12
CA ASP A 626 7.10 36.41 11.47
C ASP A 626 8.00 35.67 10.45
N TYR A 627 7.40 34.76 9.66
CA TYR A 627 8.09 33.93 8.64
C TYR A 627 9.18 33.01 9.21
N GLY A 628 9.11 32.62 10.47
CA GLY A 628 10.08 31.76 11.12
C GLY A 628 11.28 32.48 11.74
N ILE A 629 11.24 33.82 11.88
CA ILE A 629 12.29 34.60 12.56
C ILE A 629 12.27 34.30 14.07
N THR A 630 11.07 34.31 14.66
CA THR A 630 10.89 33.93 16.08
C THR A 630 9.88 32.79 16.21
N TRP A 631 10.05 32.00 17.26
CA TRP A 631 9.24 30.81 17.52
C TRP A 631 8.67 30.84 18.93
N LEU A 632 7.40 30.57 19.09
CA LEU A 632 6.78 30.42 20.41
C LEU A 632 7.47 29.33 21.22
N ALA A 633 7.39 29.40 22.52
CA ALA A 633 7.94 28.41 23.43
C ALA A 633 7.30 27.03 23.19
N PRO A 634 8.03 25.92 23.52
CA PRO A 634 7.48 24.58 23.42
C PRO A 634 6.20 24.42 24.22
N GLN A 635 5.21 23.74 23.63
CA GLN A 635 3.94 23.47 24.31
C GLN A 635 4.11 22.26 25.24
N THR A 636 3.80 22.45 26.52
CA THR A 636 3.95 21.41 27.55
C THR A 636 2.64 20.69 27.88
N THR A 637 1.52 21.22 27.44
CA THR A 637 0.17 20.67 27.68
C THR A 637 -0.22 19.58 26.67
N LEU A 638 0.49 19.51 25.55
CA LEU A 638 0.28 18.50 24.53
C LEU A 638 1.00 17.18 24.87
N PRO A 639 0.45 16.02 24.47
CA PRO A 639 1.08 14.74 24.75
C PRO A 639 2.41 14.59 24.01
N ALA A 640 3.37 13.87 24.60
CA ALA A 640 4.64 13.53 23.97
C ALA A 640 4.42 12.39 22.95
N ARG A 641 3.73 12.71 21.85
CA ARG A 641 3.34 11.81 20.76
C ARG A 641 3.61 12.48 19.43
N THR A 642 3.70 11.71 18.37
CA THR A 642 3.86 12.27 17.02
C THR A 642 2.72 13.23 16.67
N MET A 643 3.04 14.45 16.30
CA MET A 643 2.13 15.42 15.72
C MET A 643 1.95 15.07 14.26
N THR A 644 0.73 14.70 13.85
CA THR A 644 0.51 14.05 12.56
C THR A 644 0.15 15.03 11.47
N ASP A 645 -0.69 16.03 11.74
CA ASP A 645 -1.12 16.98 10.73
C ASP A 645 -1.66 18.28 11.34
N PHE A 646 -1.72 19.35 10.54
CA PHE A 646 -2.31 20.64 10.88
C PHE A 646 -3.28 21.11 9.79
N ALA A 647 -4.46 21.60 10.20
CA ALA A 647 -5.34 22.35 9.33
C ALA A 647 -5.54 23.77 9.86
N VAL A 648 -4.95 24.75 9.20
CA VAL A 648 -5.20 26.17 9.49
C VAL A 648 -6.55 26.57 8.89
N LYS A 649 -7.35 27.30 9.65
CA LYS A 649 -8.68 27.75 9.18
C LYS A 649 -8.49 28.69 7.97
N PRO A 650 -9.17 28.44 6.83
CA PRO A 650 -8.96 29.22 5.61
C PRO A 650 -9.24 30.71 5.75
N THR A 651 -10.02 31.13 6.75
CA THR A 651 -10.43 32.53 6.99
C THR A 651 -9.74 33.16 8.18
N ASP A 652 -8.97 32.43 8.97
CA ASP A 652 -8.29 32.94 10.18
C ASP A 652 -6.96 32.23 10.41
N PRO A 653 -5.82 32.89 10.18
CA PRO A 653 -4.49 32.29 10.32
C PRO A 653 -4.14 31.89 11.75
N ASN A 654 -4.86 32.40 12.77
CA ASN A 654 -4.62 32.07 14.17
C ASN A 654 -5.41 30.88 14.67
N THR A 655 -6.43 30.44 13.93
CA THR A 655 -7.22 29.24 14.26
C THR A 655 -6.67 28.03 13.51
N VAL A 656 -6.21 27.03 14.26
CA VAL A 656 -5.58 25.83 13.71
C VAL A 656 -6.02 24.60 14.50
N VAL A 657 -6.25 23.50 13.78
CA VAL A 657 -6.48 22.16 14.35
C VAL A 657 -5.22 21.34 14.16
N LEU A 658 -4.86 20.57 15.18
CA LEU A 658 -3.74 19.64 15.23
C LEU A 658 -4.27 18.23 15.45
N THR A 659 -3.74 17.26 14.72
CA THR A 659 -3.95 15.84 15.00
C THR A 659 -2.71 15.17 15.61
N VAL A 660 -2.94 14.12 16.41
CA VAL A 660 -1.92 13.44 17.20
C VAL A 660 -2.02 11.93 17.01
N GLY A 661 -0.87 11.30 16.82
CA GLY A 661 -0.72 9.85 16.68
C GLY A 661 -0.76 9.10 18.02
N GLY A 662 -0.79 7.75 17.91
CA GLY A 662 -0.80 6.85 19.05
C GLY A 662 -2.19 6.63 19.65
N SER A 663 -2.22 6.14 20.87
CA SER A 663 -3.44 5.86 21.65
C SER A 663 -3.21 6.17 23.13
N GLY A 664 -4.28 6.20 23.93
CA GLY A 664 -4.20 6.49 25.36
C GLY A 664 -4.01 7.99 25.66
N SER A 665 -4.25 8.86 24.68
CA SER A 665 -4.21 10.32 24.83
C SER A 665 -5.24 10.96 23.88
N PRO A 666 -5.65 12.23 24.11
CA PRO A 666 -6.43 12.95 23.13
C PRO A 666 -5.74 13.04 21.76
N HIS A 667 -6.56 13.06 20.70
CA HIS A 667 -6.08 12.93 19.31
C HIS A 667 -6.26 14.19 18.47
N VAL A 668 -7.14 15.13 18.89
CA VAL A 668 -7.44 16.34 18.12
C VAL A 668 -7.46 17.53 19.06
N TYR A 669 -6.73 18.57 18.71
CA TYR A 669 -6.62 19.81 19.48
C TYR A 669 -6.92 21.02 18.59
N LEU A 670 -7.56 22.04 19.18
CA LEU A 670 -7.87 23.31 18.55
C LEU A 670 -7.15 24.45 19.28
N SER A 671 -6.44 25.26 18.53
CA SER A 671 -5.93 26.57 18.97
C SER A 671 -6.65 27.70 18.23
N ARG A 672 -6.84 28.84 18.91
CA ARG A 672 -7.42 30.08 18.34
C ARG A 672 -6.49 31.28 18.49
N ASP A 673 -5.26 31.04 18.94
CA ASP A 673 -4.26 32.05 19.28
C ASP A 673 -2.90 31.79 18.66
N ALA A 674 -2.92 31.20 17.45
CA ALA A 674 -1.75 30.80 16.69
C ALA A 674 -0.85 29.80 17.45
N GLY A 675 -1.45 28.85 18.15
CA GLY A 675 -0.72 27.78 18.83
C GLY A 675 -0.17 28.15 20.21
N ALA A 676 -0.55 29.29 20.78
CA ALA A 676 -0.16 29.67 22.14
C ALA A 676 -0.88 28.82 23.18
N THR A 677 -2.15 28.47 22.95
CA THR A 677 -2.91 27.53 23.78
C THR A 677 -3.65 26.49 22.93
N TRP A 678 -3.89 25.31 23.51
CA TRP A 678 -4.54 24.18 22.84
C TRP A 678 -5.66 23.60 23.69
N ASN A 679 -6.82 23.41 23.09
CA ASN A 679 -7.97 22.78 23.70
C ASN A 679 -8.21 21.41 23.07
N ASP A 680 -8.40 20.40 23.91
CA ASP A 680 -8.78 19.07 23.46
C ASP A 680 -10.21 19.09 22.88
N ILE A 681 -10.33 18.64 21.63
CA ILE A 681 -11.58 18.51 20.90
C ILE A 681 -11.76 17.08 20.36
N THR A 682 -11.10 16.10 20.95
CA THR A 682 -11.18 14.68 20.57
C THR A 682 -12.61 14.13 20.68
N GLY A 683 -13.37 14.57 21.67
CA GLY A 683 -14.79 14.23 21.83
C GLY A 683 -15.08 12.74 21.77
N SER A 684 -15.93 12.33 20.83
CA SER A 684 -16.38 10.94 20.64
C SER A 684 -15.55 10.12 19.67
N LEU A 685 -14.38 10.62 19.22
CA LEU A 685 -13.50 9.84 18.34
C LEU A 685 -13.01 8.56 19.03
N PRO A 686 -12.82 7.47 18.28
CA PRO A 686 -12.17 6.29 18.83
C PRO A 686 -10.71 6.60 19.20
N ASP A 687 -10.22 5.94 20.25
CA ASP A 687 -8.86 6.08 20.77
C ASP A 687 -7.85 5.35 19.88
N VAL A 688 -7.63 5.91 18.69
CA VAL A 688 -6.68 5.42 17.68
C VAL A 688 -5.99 6.60 17.02
N THR A 689 -4.83 6.35 16.40
CA THR A 689 -4.11 7.35 15.63
C THR A 689 -5.02 8.12 14.69
N THR A 690 -5.04 9.44 14.81
CA THR A 690 -5.64 10.37 13.87
C THR A 690 -4.53 11.01 13.05
N GLN A 691 -4.58 10.86 11.72
CA GLN A 691 -3.45 11.19 10.85
C GLN A 691 -3.65 12.43 10.02
N ALA A 692 -4.88 12.74 9.66
CA ALA A 692 -5.20 13.82 8.74
C ALA A 692 -6.32 14.69 9.28
N VAL A 693 -6.33 15.98 8.94
CA VAL A 693 -7.40 16.91 9.30
C VAL A 693 -7.62 17.93 8.20
N ALA A 694 -8.89 18.27 7.94
CA ALA A 694 -9.26 19.31 6.99
C ALA A 694 -10.43 20.14 7.50
N TRP A 695 -10.41 21.46 7.20
CA TRP A 695 -11.59 22.28 7.23
C TRP A 695 -12.39 22.07 5.94
N GLY A 696 -13.67 21.77 6.08
CA GLY A 696 -14.61 21.67 4.98
C GLY A 696 -15.54 22.89 4.90
N PRO A 697 -16.63 22.80 4.12
CA PRO A 697 -17.62 23.86 4.04
C PRO A 697 -18.30 24.12 5.39
N ASP A 698 -18.86 25.30 5.56
CA ASP A 698 -19.65 25.71 6.76
C ASP A 698 -18.90 25.57 8.09
N ASN A 699 -17.57 25.71 8.08
CA ASN A 699 -16.67 25.49 9.23
C ASN A 699 -16.75 24.07 9.85
N ARG A 700 -17.15 23.09 9.09
CA ARG A 700 -17.09 21.68 9.52
C ARG A 700 -15.65 21.18 9.55
N LEU A 701 -15.36 20.32 10.50
CA LEU A 701 -14.07 19.63 10.60
C LEU A 701 -14.20 18.18 10.14
N TYR A 702 -13.20 17.73 9.43
CA TYR A 702 -13.04 16.35 9.01
C TYR A 702 -11.72 15.82 9.50
N VAL A 703 -11.70 14.63 10.08
CA VAL A 703 -10.47 13.94 10.48
C VAL A 703 -10.40 12.55 9.87
N GLY A 704 -9.21 12.16 9.46
CA GLY A 704 -8.89 10.84 8.96
C GLY A 704 -8.14 10.03 10.02
N ASN A 705 -8.63 8.82 10.31
CA ASN A 705 -7.97 7.90 11.23
C ASN A 705 -7.89 6.48 10.66
N MET A 706 -7.58 5.49 11.48
CA MET A 706 -7.46 4.09 11.05
C MET A 706 -8.80 3.44 10.63
N PHE A 707 -9.94 4.08 10.87
CA PHE A 707 -11.27 3.54 10.56
C PHE A 707 -12.03 4.34 9.49
N GLY A 708 -11.36 5.29 8.83
CA GLY A 708 -11.96 6.15 7.81
C GLY A 708 -12.06 7.61 8.22
N VAL A 709 -13.03 8.32 7.66
CA VAL A 709 -13.22 9.76 7.89
C VAL A 709 -14.36 10.00 8.87
N TYR A 710 -14.14 10.94 9.78
CA TYR A 710 -15.12 11.43 10.75
C TYR A 710 -15.35 12.93 10.54
N GLU A 711 -16.60 13.35 10.70
CA GLU A 711 -17.05 14.73 10.58
C GLU A 711 -17.50 15.28 11.94
N SER A 712 -17.18 16.54 12.20
CA SER A 712 -17.75 17.32 13.28
C SER A 712 -18.35 18.63 12.73
N ALA A 713 -19.64 18.86 13.03
CA ALA A 713 -20.34 20.10 12.73
C ALA A 713 -20.33 21.08 13.91
N ASN A 714 -19.66 20.76 15.03
CA ASN A 714 -19.69 21.51 16.27
C ASN A 714 -18.30 21.69 16.91
N GLU A 715 -17.30 21.85 16.06
CA GLU A 715 -15.90 22.12 16.43
C GLU A 715 -15.30 21.03 17.35
N GLY A 716 -15.58 19.76 17.04
CA GLY A 716 -14.99 18.62 17.74
C GLY A 716 -15.71 18.17 19.01
N ARG A 717 -16.82 18.82 19.40
CA ARG A 717 -17.59 18.36 20.58
C ARG A 717 -18.18 16.97 20.37
N SER A 718 -18.52 16.62 19.14
CA SER A 718 -18.92 15.28 18.72
C SER A 718 -18.48 15.01 17.29
N TRP A 719 -18.23 13.74 17.01
CA TRP A 719 -17.78 13.27 15.71
C TRP A 719 -18.67 12.13 15.22
N THR A 720 -18.95 12.12 13.93
CA THR A 720 -19.73 11.09 13.25
C THR A 720 -18.91 10.49 12.11
N ARG A 721 -18.79 9.17 12.08
CA ARG A 721 -18.13 8.49 10.97
C ARG A 721 -18.89 8.69 9.68
N GLN A 722 -18.19 9.07 8.63
CA GLN A 722 -18.79 9.26 7.31
C GLN A 722 -19.04 7.90 6.63
N PRO A 723 -20.20 7.68 6.01
CA PRO A 723 -20.53 6.44 5.32
C PRO A 723 -19.81 6.31 3.96
N GLY A 724 -19.80 5.11 3.40
CA GLY A 724 -19.32 4.82 2.06
C GLY A 724 -17.84 4.43 1.97
N MET A 725 -17.03 4.67 2.99
CA MET A 725 -15.63 4.20 3.03
C MET A 725 -15.50 2.85 3.74
N PRO A 726 -14.58 1.98 3.27
CA PRO A 726 -14.18 0.78 4.03
C PRO A 726 -13.54 1.16 5.37
N THR A 727 -13.27 0.15 6.20
CA THR A 727 -12.49 0.30 7.44
C THR A 727 -11.01 0.44 7.09
N ILE A 728 -10.61 1.64 6.70
CA ILE A 728 -9.29 1.89 6.12
C ILE A 728 -8.59 3.07 6.80
N ARG A 729 -7.27 2.98 6.90
CA ARG A 729 -6.43 4.07 7.34
C ARG A 729 -6.44 5.21 6.32
N VAL A 730 -6.88 6.38 6.75
CA VAL A 730 -6.80 7.62 5.98
C VAL A 730 -5.50 8.33 6.33
N THR A 731 -4.66 8.56 5.33
CA THR A 731 -3.33 9.16 5.49
C THR A 731 -3.32 10.65 5.23
N ASP A 732 -4.28 11.14 4.43
CA ASP A 732 -4.38 12.56 4.10
C ASP A 732 -5.82 12.96 3.75
N LEU A 733 -6.15 14.24 4.01
CA LEU A 733 -7.44 14.86 3.71
C LEU A 733 -7.23 16.26 3.14
N VAL A 734 -7.73 16.50 1.93
CA VAL A 734 -7.64 17.82 1.30
C VAL A 734 -9.01 18.26 0.80
N TYR A 735 -9.46 19.44 1.24
CA TYR A 735 -10.69 20.06 0.75
C TYR A 735 -10.38 21.10 -0.33
N ASN A 736 -11.02 20.96 -1.48
CA ASN A 736 -10.97 21.95 -2.54
C ASN A 736 -12.26 22.77 -2.55
N ALA A 737 -12.17 24.01 -2.09
CA ALA A 737 -13.34 24.91 -1.99
C ALA A 737 -13.92 25.30 -3.35
N ARG A 738 -13.14 25.27 -4.45
CA ARG A 738 -13.63 25.63 -5.79
C ARG A 738 -14.52 24.55 -6.37
N THR A 739 -14.17 23.30 -6.10
CA THR A 739 -14.91 22.13 -6.61
C THR A 739 -15.90 21.59 -5.58
N ASN A 740 -15.90 22.17 -4.37
CA ASN A 740 -16.69 21.73 -3.21
C ASN A 740 -16.56 20.24 -2.92
N ARG A 741 -15.31 19.75 -3.00
CA ARG A 741 -14.94 18.32 -2.89
C ARG A 741 -13.91 18.12 -1.79
N LEU A 742 -14.13 17.13 -0.94
CA LEU A 742 -13.14 16.60 0.01
C LEU A 742 -12.56 15.32 -0.56
N VAL A 743 -11.24 15.22 -0.58
CA VAL A 743 -10.52 14.04 -1.10
C VAL A 743 -9.71 13.43 0.03
N ALA A 744 -9.75 12.11 0.13
CA ALA A 744 -9.04 11.32 1.11
C ALA A 744 -8.04 10.37 0.43
N ALA A 745 -6.78 10.44 0.82
CA ALA A 745 -5.79 9.41 0.50
C ALA A 745 -5.84 8.32 1.56
N THR A 746 -5.71 7.05 1.12
CA THR A 746 -5.77 5.90 2.02
C THR A 746 -4.56 4.98 1.85
N TYR A 747 -4.23 4.26 2.91
CA TYR A 747 -3.18 3.27 2.85
C TYR A 747 -3.78 1.89 2.57
N GLY A 748 -3.89 1.55 1.28
CA GLY A 748 -4.35 0.25 0.80
C GLY A 748 -5.67 0.23 0.03
N ARG A 749 -6.40 1.37 -0.10
CA ARG A 749 -7.66 1.42 -0.85
C ARG A 749 -7.75 2.64 -1.78
N GLY A 750 -6.59 3.15 -2.22
CA GLY A 750 -6.53 4.24 -3.18
C GLY A 750 -7.03 5.57 -2.63
N ILE A 751 -7.57 6.38 -3.51
CA ILE A 751 -8.10 7.72 -3.25
C ILE A 751 -9.63 7.69 -3.27
N TRP A 752 -10.24 8.45 -2.36
CA TRP A 752 -11.68 8.58 -2.22
C TRP A 752 -12.08 10.05 -2.27
N ALA A 753 -13.26 10.32 -2.79
CA ALA A 753 -13.80 11.67 -2.85
C ALA A 753 -15.20 11.72 -2.25
N TYR A 754 -15.51 12.85 -1.63
CA TYR A 754 -16.83 13.22 -1.12
C TYR A 754 -17.22 14.55 -1.74
N ASP A 755 -18.27 14.53 -2.55
CA ASP A 755 -18.80 15.71 -3.21
C ASP A 755 -19.90 16.32 -2.35
N PHE A 756 -19.69 17.56 -1.88
CA PHE A 756 -20.73 18.29 -1.17
C PHE A 756 -21.77 18.79 -2.18
N ALA A 757 -23.04 18.73 -1.80
CA ALA A 757 -24.11 19.23 -2.65
C ALA A 757 -23.88 20.72 -3.00
N THR A 758 -23.83 21.04 -4.28
CA THR A 758 -23.63 22.42 -4.76
C THR A 758 -24.93 23.24 -4.81
N GLY A 759 -26.03 22.69 -4.35
CA GLY A 759 -27.37 23.29 -4.45
C GLY A 759 -28.01 23.21 -5.85
N ALA A 760 -27.24 22.92 -6.88
CA ALA A 760 -27.75 22.60 -8.22
C ALA A 760 -27.80 21.07 -8.38
N ALA A 761 -28.98 20.52 -8.55
CA ALA A 761 -29.14 19.11 -8.85
C ALA A 761 -28.49 18.79 -10.21
N VAL A 762 -27.49 17.90 -10.21
CA VAL A 762 -26.84 17.42 -11.44
C VAL A 762 -27.81 16.51 -12.21
N LEU A 763 -28.05 16.82 -13.47
CA LEU A 763 -28.85 15.97 -14.34
C LEU A 763 -28.00 14.75 -14.75
N ARG A 764 -28.38 13.59 -14.31
CA ARG A 764 -27.65 12.34 -14.62
C ARG A 764 -27.74 12.01 -16.10
N GLY A 765 -26.61 11.80 -16.72
CA GLY A 765 -26.44 11.61 -18.14
C GLY A 765 -25.99 12.88 -18.89
N ASP A 766 -26.20 14.05 -18.36
CA ASP A 766 -25.80 15.33 -18.93
C ASP A 766 -24.34 15.67 -18.49
N VAL A 767 -23.39 15.26 -19.30
CA VAL A 767 -21.95 15.47 -19.01
C VAL A 767 -21.40 16.74 -19.67
N ASN A 768 -22.10 17.30 -20.65
CA ASN A 768 -21.72 18.55 -21.30
C ASN A 768 -22.31 19.79 -20.58
N GLY A 769 -23.29 19.59 -19.69
CA GLY A 769 -23.91 20.67 -18.88
C GLY A 769 -24.94 21.50 -19.62
N ASP A 770 -25.50 21.02 -20.75
CA ASP A 770 -26.48 21.76 -21.53
C ASP A 770 -27.94 21.55 -21.09
N ASN A 771 -28.14 20.80 -20.01
CA ASN A 771 -29.42 20.40 -19.42
C ASN A 771 -30.27 19.45 -20.30
N GLN A 772 -29.66 18.78 -21.26
CA GLN A 772 -30.23 17.69 -22.00
C GLN A 772 -29.46 16.41 -21.71
N VAL A 773 -30.05 15.25 -21.96
CA VAL A 773 -29.37 13.96 -21.89
C VAL A 773 -29.53 13.31 -23.24
N ASP A 774 -28.49 13.37 -24.05
CA ASP A 774 -28.56 12.96 -25.46
C ASP A 774 -27.34 12.17 -25.93
N ALA A 775 -27.25 11.96 -27.24
CA ALA A 775 -26.16 11.18 -27.84
C ALA A 775 -24.79 11.87 -27.73
N ALA A 776 -24.77 13.21 -27.58
CA ALA A 776 -23.51 13.94 -27.39
C ALA A 776 -22.86 13.60 -26.06
N ASP A 777 -23.68 13.45 -24.99
CA ASP A 777 -23.20 13.04 -23.67
C ASP A 777 -22.65 11.62 -23.69
N ALA A 778 -23.37 10.70 -24.33
CA ALA A 778 -22.91 9.32 -24.47
C ALA A 778 -21.57 9.24 -25.22
N LEU A 779 -21.40 10.07 -26.24
CA LEU A 779 -20.13 10.16 -26.99
C LEU A 779 -18.99 10.67 -26.07
N LEU A 780 -19.26 11.68 -25.27
CA LEU A 780 -18.28 12.22 -24.31
C LEU A 780 -17.89 11.18 -23.24
N ILE A 781 -18.85 10.41 -22.73
CA ILE A 781 -18.55 9.29 -21.82
C ILE A 781 -17.66 8.24 -22.52
N GLN A 782 -17.96 7.88 -23.76
CA GLN A 782 -17.14 6.92 -24.51
C GLN A 782 -15.73 7.47 -24.81
N GLN A 783 -15.61 8.75 -25.16
CA GLN A 783 -14.32 9.40 -25.36
C GLN A 783 -13.48 9.41 -24.08
N ALA A 784 -14.10 9.72 -22.94
CA ALA A 784 -13.44 9.64 -21.64
C ALA A 784 -12.94 8.21 -21.32
N LEU A 785 -13.79 7.21 -21.55
CA LEU A 785 -13.44 5.80 -21.36
C LEU A 785 -12.32 5.33 -22.29
N ALA A 786 -12.21 5.94 -23.48
CA ALA A 786 -11.13 5.70 -24.43
C ALA A 786 -9.85 6.51 -24.12
N GLY A 787 -9.83 7.31 -23.06
CA GLY A 787 -8.69 8.16 -22.69
C GLY A 787 -8.49 9.39 -23.60
N ILE A 788 -9.53 9.79 -24.34
CA ILE A 788 -9.48 10.98 -25.21
C ILE A 788 -9.68 12.23 -24.35
N GLN A 789 -8.84 13.23 -24.53
CA GLN A 789 -8.94 14.51 -23.82
C GLN A 789 -10.25 15.23 -24.19
N LEU A 790 -11.04 15.55 -23.18
CA LEU A 790 -12.31 16.23 -23.32
C LEU A 790 -12.17 17.76 -23.15
N PRO A 791 -13.14 18.56 -23.67
CA PRO A 791 -13.22 19.97 -23.39
C PRO A 791 -13.34 20.26 -21.88
N ALA A 792 -12.78 21.37 -21.42
CA ALA A 792 -12.80 21.77 -20.00
C ALA A 792 -14.21 22.04 -19.44
N THR A 793 -15.21 22.16 -20.28
CA THR A 793 -16.62 22.35 -19.88
C THR A 793 -17.34 21.05 -19.54
N VAL A 794 -16.74 19.89 -19.83
CA VAL A 794 -17.34 18.58 -19.59
C VAL A 794 -17.14 18.17 -18.15
N THR A 795 -18.23 17.87 -17.45
CA THR A 795 -18.23 17.36 -16.08
C THR A 795 -18.62 15.89 -16.05
N LEU A 796 -17.62 15.00 -16.02
CA LEU A 796 -17.87 13.57 -16.11
C LEU A 796 -18.60 13.02 -14.90
N PHE A 797 -18.09 13.23 -13.71
CA PHE A 797 -18.71 12.65 -12.50
C PHE A 797 -19.32 13.76 -11.60
N PRO A 798 -20.53 13.58 -11.05
CA PRO A 798 -21.37 12.39 -11.08
C PRO A 798 -22.27 12.24 -12.29
N ALA A 799 -22.27 13.16 -13.25
CA ALA A 799 -23.18 13.14 -14.41
C ALA A 799 -23.05 11.86 -15.25
N ALA A 800 -21.84 11.41 -15.51
CA ALA A 800 -21.55 10.22 -16.32
C ALA A 800 -21.91 8.87 -15.67
N ASP A 801 -22.23 8.84 -14.37
CA ASP A 801 -22.71 7.65 -13.67
C ASP A 801 -24.24 7.53 -13.88
N ALA A 802 -24.62 7.01 -15.02
CA ALA A 802 -25.99 6.99 -15.50
C ALA A 802 -26.86 5.92 -14.81
N ASN A 803 -26.26 4.88 -14.24
CA ASN A 803 -26.93 3.82 -13.51
C ASN A 803 -26.89 4.03 -11.99
N CYS A 804 -26.14 5.05 -11.51
CA CYS A 804 -25.95 5.35 -10.10
C CYS A 804 -25.26 4.24 -9.30
N ASP A 805 -24.35 3.50 -9.91
CA ASP A 805 -23.57 2.47 -9.22
C ASP A 805 -22.22 3.00 -8.67
N GLY A 806 -21.99 4.32 -8.79
CA GLY A 806 -20.76 4.98 -8.36
C GLY A 806 -19.59 4.79 -9.32
N ARG A 807 -19.85 4.34 -10.55
CA ARG A 807 -18.81 4.03 -11.55
C ARG A 807 -19.18 4.64 -12.89
N MET A 808 -18.17 5.03 -13.66
CA MET A 808 -18.33 5.40 -15.06
C MET A 808 -17.85 4.24 -15.94
N GLN A 809 -18.74 3.67 -16.72
CA GLN A 809 -18.51 2.46 -17.51
C GLN A 809 -19.14 2.59 -18.91
N VAL A 810 -18.82 1.65 -19.80
CA VAL A 810 -19.48 1.57 -21.12
C VAL A 810 -21.00 1.40 -20.99
N LEU A 811 -21.46 0.78 -19.92
CA LEU A 811 -22.89 0.63 -19.63
C LEU A 811 -23.57 1.99 -19.46
N ASP A 812 -22.91 2.97 -18.82
CA ASP A 812 -23.47 4.31 -18.62
C ASP A 812 -23.68 5.04 -19.95
N ALA A 813 -22.70 4.98 -20.85
CA ALA A 813 -22.85 5.52 -22.20
C ALA A 813 -24.02 4.85 -22.97
N LEU A 814 -24.17 3.54 -22.81
CA LEU A 814 -25.30 2.80 -23.41
C LEU A 814 -26.65 3.23 -22.81
N LEU A 815 -26.71 3.45 -21.50
CA LEU A 815 -27.93 3.90 -20.83
C LEU A 815 -28.31 5.32 -21.23
N VAL A 816 -27.32 6.21 -21.37
CA VAL A 816 -27.55 7.58 -21.92
C VAL A 816 -28.10 7.51 -23.35
N LEU A 817 -27.50 6.66 -24.19
CA LEU A 817 -28.02 6.46 -25.57
C LEU A 817 -29.44 5.93 -25.59
N LYS A 818 -29.78 4.96 -24.73
CA LYS A 818 -31.14 4.42 -24.63
C LYS A 818 -32.13 5.48 -24.16
N HIS A 819 -31.75 6.29 -23.20
CA HIS A 819 -32.56 7.42 -22.74
C HIS A 819 -32.79 8.44 -23.87
N ALA A 820 -31.73 8.79 -24.63
CA ALA A 820 -31.78 9.73 -25.75
C ALA A 820 -32.72 9.31 -26.86
N VAL A 821 -32.98 8.01 -27.06
CA VAL A 821 -33.95 7.48 -28.04
C VAL A 821 -35.32 7.18 -27.41
N GLY A 822 -35.53 7.57 -26.15
CA GLY A 822 -36.81 7.45 -25.46
C GLY A 822 -37.09 6.06 -24.88
N GLU A 823 -36.10 5.19 -24.76
CA GLU A 823 -36.25 3.91 -24.07
C GLU A 823 -36.30 4.14 -22.55
N ASN A 824 -37.16 3.39 -21.84
CA ASN A 824 -37.15 3.37 -20.38
C ASN A 824 -35.95 2.57 -19.90
N THR A 825 -34.96 3.24 -19.31
CA THR A 825 -33.73 2.63 -18.84
C THR A 825 -33.85 1.95 -17.47
N GLY A 826 -34.90 2.25 -16.70
CA GLY A 826 -35.08 1.77 -15.34
C GLY A 826 -33.97 2.22 -14.36
N THR A 827 -33.17 3.23 -14.74
CA THR A 827 -31.98 3.75 -14.04
C THR A 827 -32.19 5.21 -13.63
N CYS A 828 -31.15 5.83 -13.08
CA CYS A 828 -31.21 7.23 -12.70
C CYS A 828 -30.87 8.24 -13.82
N VAL A 829 -30.69 7.79 -15.05
CA VAL A 829 -30.51 8.66 -16.22
C VAL A 829 -31.66 9.64 -16.35
N GLY A 830 -31.36 10.91 -16.67
CA GLY A 830 -32.36 11.95 -16.77
C GLY A 830 -32.95 12.43 -15.44
N THR A 831 -32.51 11.92 -14.31
CA THR A 831 -32.91 12.40 -12.99
C THR A 831 -32.00 13.51 -12.48
N ARG A 832 -32.55 14.48 -11.77
CA ARG A 832 -31.77 15.49 -11.03
C ARG A 832 -31.56 15.05 -9.61
N ARG A 833 -30.33 14.98 -9.17
CA ARG A 833 -29.97 14.65 -7.79
C ARG A 833 -28.84 15.53 -7.27
#